data_d990898b9e52dcd507fd23a245c0fcea
#
_entry.id   d990898b9e52dcd507fd23a245c0fcea
#
_cell.length_a   1.000
_cell.length_b   1.000
_cell.length_c   1.000
_cell.angle_alpha   90.00
_cell.angle_beta   90.00
_cell.angle_gamma   90.00
#
_symmetry.space_group_name_H-M   'P 1'
#
loop_
_entity.id
_entity.type
_entity.pdbx_description
1 polymer ?
#
loop_
_entity_poly.entity_id
_entity_poly.type
_entity_poly.pdbx_seq_one_letter_code
_entity_poly.pdbx_strand_id
1 'polypeptide(L)'
;MIKKIVASTLLIIALCCAPFTLFAQGAKCTISGKVIDQQQAPVAYASVAIYQDTRPIAGVVTNNEGKFSLQANLSTTEHRIAVEFIGYEKYEGFIVPNKAHIDLGTILLKEAAVEVAEVVVTGKEVAQKSTVEHTTINASANMTSSKGTAIDVLRSASSVSISNDEIAIRGNKNILVLMDGVPTTASDLSTIPAANIQSIEVITNPDASHDAGGTGGIINIISKRNRAEGFSGMVAANYGFNHFANGNIALSYNRPKTSWRFSYNVKYEDDVVNSTLNRKVHSTGYAVFQQMQSTRYTFNNNISLGADFRIDPRNRLSVDAKMIIPRLNIKQDLHNTFADHTEVRYNDVTWNRVNVEGSVAYTHIIKPDVSDITLRASVSKIWGERPSHYFVGGIENNRSVSGGSPFIPSLQADYKRKFSIGTLSAGAKLTYRQNDVYHEFYELTNGEWIYSDKMSKDMLHTELTPAAYAMFSSRIGKKFTYKVGLRGEFSTTTLNSKHDAINERENDFFVAPSLSGTYKVAENQDLSLALSRRIGRPTYPQLIPYMSMVDATTYEQGNMHLNPEKATKVDLSYNLRTEVVNLFVNGYLNYTTDYISQVTKMDGERLITTYANADKDLKTGVELSLKITLAKWFNFTAGANTYYVTTKGVFEGAHIDNSGWTNNSNMMLNFTPWKGGDIQLQYFVTTPQYYPQLTTSLTHQMNIGIKQRFFKGAMTVSVLLTDALNTAKWEVWSHNNLFDLKNNSKNKSRMLWLGVSYNFNSFKQRGGQKTENDRSLIRLGM
;
A
#
# COMPACT_ATOMS: atom_id res chain seq x y z
N MET A 1 -20.56 -12.40 48.29
CA MET A 1 -21.53 -12.15 47.18
C MET A 1 -20.97 -12.63 45.82
N ILE A 2 -19.68 -12.52 45.52
CA ILE A 2 -19.04 -12.90 44.26
C ILE A 2 -19.02 -14.43 44.01
N LYS A 3 -18.87 -15.28 45.04
CA LYS A 3 -18.91 -16.74 44.90
C LYS A 3 -20.28 -17.34 44.50
N LYS A 4 -21.39 -16.66 44.75
CA LYS A 4 -22.74 -17.10 44.32
C LYS A 4 -23.06 -16.74 42.86
N ILE A 5 -22.45 -15.68 42.31
CA ILE A 5 -22.64 -15.27 40.92
C ILE A 5 -21.87 -16.19 39.97
N VAL A 6 -20.67 -16.61 40.35
CA VAL A 6 -19.83 -17.54 39.54
C VAL A 6 -20.46 -18.95 39.47
N ALA A 7 -21.08 -19.42 40.57
CA ALA A 7 -21.76 -20.71 40.56
C ALA A 7 -23.04 -20.74 39.71
N SER A 8 -23.79 -19.66 39.69
CA SER A 8 -24.98 -19.54 38.85
C SER A 8 -24.66 -19.42 37.36
N THR A 9 -23.55 -18.78 37.01
CA THR A 9 -23.12 -18.63 35.60
C THR A 9 -22.57 -19.93 35.04
N LEU A 10 -21.89 -20.75 35.86
CA LEU A 10 -21.43 -22.07 35.45
C LEU A 10 -22.56 -23.10 35.31
N LEU A 11 -23.66 -22.96 36.07
CA LEU A 11 -24.82 -23.84 35.95
C LEU A 11 -25.64 -23.56 34.69
N ILE A 12 -25.68 -22.30 34.23
CA ILE A 12 -26.35 -21.90 32.96
C ILE A 12 -25.56 -22.38 31.76
N ILE A 13 -24.23 -22.37 31.82
CA ILE A 13 -23.37 -22.90 30.75
C ILE A 13 -23.45 -24.43 30.66
N ALA A 14 -23.63 -25.11 31.74
CA ALA A 14 -23.78 -26.58 31.78
C ALA A 14 -25.13 -27.06 31.24
N LEU A 15 -26.20 -26.26 31.33
CA LEU A 15 -27.52 -26.60 30.78
C LEU A 15 -27.65 -26.36 29.26
N CYS A 16 -26.77 -25.60 28.64
CA CYS A 16 -26.77 -25.36 27.19
C CYS A 16 -25.97 -26.37 26.36
N CYS A 17 -25.32 -27.36 27.00
CA CYS A 17 -24.47 -28.34 26.32
C CYS A 17 -25.03 -29.78 26.34
N ALA A 18 -26.33 -29.96 26.49
CA ALA A 18 -26.95 -31.28 26.31
C ALA A 18 -27.27 -31.52 24.83
N PRO A 19 -26.64 -32.48 24.12
CA PRO A 19 -27.04 -32.81 22.77
C PRO A 19 -28.32 -33.61 22.78
N PHE A 20 -29.44 -33.02 22.33
CA PHE A 20 -30.62 -33.79 21.91
C PHE A 20 -30.31 -34.46 20.57
N THR A 21 -29.79 -35.67 20.62
CA THR A 21 -29.72 -36.54 19.45
C THR A 21 -31.02 -37.35 19.36
N LEU A 22 -32.01 -36.82 18.66
CA LEU A 22 -33.06 -37.68 18.09
C LEU A 22 -32.54 -38.23 16.76
N PHE A 23 -32.08 -39.47 16.78
CA PHE A 23 -31.82 -40.25 15.55
C PHE A 23 -33.14 -40.68 14.95
N ALA A 24 -33.62 -39.97 13.92
CA ALA A 24 -34.52 -40.59 12.94
C ALA A 24 -33.66 -41.55 12.12
N GLN A 25 -33.87 -42.88 12.26
CA GLN A 25 -33.23 -43.90 11.43
C GLN A 25 -33.77 -43.79 10.00
N GLY A 26 -32.99 -43.10 9.13
CA GLY A 26 -33.26 -43.11 7.68
C GLY A 26 -32.99 -44.50 7.09
N ALA A 27 -33.85 -44.98 6.20
CA ALA A 27 -33.62 -46.22 5.46
C ALA A 27 -32.53 -46.01 4.39
N LYS A 28 -31.63 -46.99 4.24
CA LYS A 28 -30.57 -46.97 3.21
C LYS A 28 -31.24 -47.10 1.84
N CYS A 29 -31.17 -46.09 1.01
CA CYS A 29 -31.74 -46.03 -0.33
C CYS A 29 -30.65 -45.84 -1.38
N THR A 30 -30.71 -46.59 -2.47
CA THR A 30 -29.86 -46.43 -3.66
C THR A 30 -30.64 -45.72 -4.76
N ILE A 31 -30.11 -44.61 -5.25
CA ILE A 31 -30.73 -43.81 -6.31
C ILE A 31 -29.83 -43.89 -7.55
N SER A 32 -30.37 -44.27 -8.68
CA SER A 32 -29.65 -44.41 -9.94
C SER A 32 -30.35 -43.68 -11.08
N GLY A 33 -29.61 -43.42 -12.15
CA GLY A 33 -30.14 -42.81 -13.36
C GLY A 33 -29.05 -42.53 -14.39
N LYS A 34 -29.46 -42.00 -15.56
CA LYS A 34 -28.58 -41.59 -16.64
C LYS A 34 -28.85 -40.13 -17.02
N VAL A 35 -27.82 -39.34 -17.18
CA VAL A 35 -27.90 -37.91 -17.58
C VAL A 35 -27.48 -37.78 -19.03
N ILE A 36 -28.33 -37.20 -19.89
CA ILE A 36 -28.06 -36.93 -21.31
C ILE A 36 -28.34 -35.46 -21.65
N ASP A 37 -27.79 -34.99 -22.76
CA ASP A 37 -28.10 -33.69 -23.35
C ASP A 37 -29.24 -33.73 -24.38
N GLN A 38 -29.54 -32.58 -25.00
CA GLN A 38 -30.60 -32.45 -26.03
C GLN A 38 -30.27 -33.21 -27.31
N GLN A 39 -29.00 -33.55 -27.56
CA GLN A 39 -28.53 -34.38 -28.68
C GLN A 39 -28.47 -35.85 -28.31
N GLN A 40 -29.02 -36.25 -27.13
CA GLN A 40 -29.00 -37.61 -26.57
C GLN A 40 -27.58 -38.12 -26.23
N ALA A 41 -26.55 -37.26 -26.21
CA ALA A 41 -25.22 -37.63 -25.80
C ALA A 41 -25.13 -37.73 -24.26
N PRO A 42 -24.36 -38.68 -23.69
CA PRO A 42 -24.20 -38.82 -22.27
C PRO A 42 -23.40 -37.61 -21.68
N VAL A 43 -23.93 -37.01 -20.64
CA VAL A 43 -23.23 -35.94 -19.92
C VAL A 43 -22.37 -36.55 -18.82
N ALA A 44 -21.07 -36.67 -19.09
CA ALA A 44 -20.10 -37.21 -18.15
C ALA A 44 -19.73 -36.17 -17.11
N TYR A 45 -19.46 -36.61 -15.86
CA TYR A 45 -19.03 -35.78 -14.74
C TYR A 45 -20.04 -34.70 -14.28
N ALA A 46 -21.32 -34.83 -14.61
CA ALA A 46 -22.37 -34.02 -14.07
C ALA A 46 -22.54 -34.28 -12.56
N SER A 47 -22.64 -33.24 -11.76
CA SER A 47 -22.85 -33.34 -10.31
C SER A 47 -24.32 -33.68 -10.01
N VAL A 48 -24.58 -34.77 -9.29
CA VAL A 48 -25.88 -35.17 -8.81
C VAL A 48 -25.89 -35.07 -7.30
N ALA A 49 -26.79 -34.28 -6.72
CA ALA A 49 -26.85 -34.06 -5.27
C ALA A 49 -28.28 -34.17 -4.75
N ILE A 50 -28.43 -34.74 -3.56
CA ILE A 50 -29.72 -34.85 -2.85
C ILE A 50 -29.70 -33.89 -1.68
N TYR A 51 -30.80 -33.16 -1.52
CA TYR A 51 -30.97 -32.16 -0.48
C TYR A 51 -32.11 -32.50 0.47
N GLN A 52 -31.92 -32.26 1.74
CA GLN A 52 -32.96 -32.11 2.70
C GLN A 52 -33.14 -30.63 3.03
N ASP A 53 -34.26 -30.07 2.66
CA ASP A 53 -34.46 -28.62 2.63
C ASP A 53 -33.40 -27.89 1.77
N THR A 54 -32.50 -27.16 2.40
CA THR A 54 -31.40 -26.44 1.72
C THR A 54 -30.02 -27.09 1.88
N ARG A 55 -29.90 -28.19 2.65
CA ARG A 55 -28.62 -28.84 2.95
C ARG A 55 -28.39 -30.02 2.03
N PRO A 56 -27.27 -30.13 1.32
CA PRO A 56 -26.88 -31.33 0.62
C PRO A 56 -26.56 -32.45 1.61
N ILE A 57 -27.19 -33.61 1.45
CA ILE A 57 -27.01 -34.78 2.31
C ILE A 57 -26.24 -35.92 1.65
N ALA A 58 -26.25 -35.98 0.33
CA ALA A 58 -25.45 -36.91 -0.45
C ALA A 58 -25.23 -36.39 -1.89
N GLY A 59 -24.14 -36.81 -2.52
CA GLY A 59 -23.82 -36.43 -3.90
C GLY A 59 -22.86 -37.40 -4.57
N VAL A 60 -22.94 -37.46 -5.90
CA VAL A 60 -22.09 -38.27 -6.80
C VAL A 60 -21.91 -37.52 -8.11
N VAL A 61 -20.92 -37.91 -8.93
CA VAL A 61 -20.79 -37.44 -10.31
C VAL A 61 -21.11 -38.58 -11.30
N THR A 62 -21.66 -38.24 -12.47
CA THR A 62 -21.90 -39.21 -13.52
C THR A 62 -20.60 -39.77 -14.11
N ASN A 63 -20.59 -41.02 -14.54
CA ASN A 63 -19.47 -41.62 -15.23
C ASN A 63 -19.40 -41.20 -16.72
N ASN A 64 -18.43 -41.75 -17.48
CA ASN A 64 -18.26 -41.43 -18.91
C ASN A 64 -19.48 -41.78 -19.79
N GLU A 65 -20.38 -42.67 -19.34
CA GLU A 65 -21.63 -43.04 -20.01
C GLU A 65 -22.82 -42.19 -19.53
N GLY A 66 -22.59 -41.17 -18.70
CA GLY A 66 -23.61 -40.34 -18.09
C GLY A 66 -24.40 -41.02 -16.96
N LYS A 67 -24.03 -42.22 -16.53
CA LYS A 67 -24.71 -42.97 -15.47
C LYS A 67 -24.23 -42.59 -14.08
N PHE A 68 -25.16 -42.59 -13.10
CA PHE A 68 -24.82 -42.41 -11.69
C PHE A 68 -25.53 -43.42 -10.80
N SER A 69 -24.94 -43.71 -9.65
CA SER A 69 -25.52 -44.50 -8.57
C SER A 69 -25.07 -43.91 -7.25
N LEU A 70 -26.01 -43.48 -6.41
CA LEU A 70 -25.78 -42.77 -5.15
C LEU A 70 -26.49 -43.53 -4.03
N GLN A 71 -25.77 -43.87 -2.96
CA GLN A 71 -26.34 -44.44 -1.73
C GLN A 71 -26.44 -43.37 -0.65
N ALA A 72 -27.63 -43.22 -0.06
CA ALA A 72 -27.87 -42.28 0.99
C ALA A 72 -28.85 -42.84 2.05
N ASN A 73 -28.69 -42.43 3.29
CA ASN A 73 -29.67 -42.69 4.34
C ASN A 73 -30.71 -41.57 4.31
N LEU A 74 -31.90 -41.87 3.76
CA LEU A 74 -32.97 -40.90 3.56
C LEU A 74 -34.12 -41.13 4.52
N SER A 75 -34.72 -40.07 5.02
CA SER A 75 -35.99 -40.11 5.74
C SER A 75 -37.13 -40.41 4.74
N THR A 76 -38.26 -40.87 5.21
CA THR A 76 -39.46 -41.15 4.37
C THR A 76 -40.16 -39.90 3.86
N THR A 77 -39.62 -38.73 4.12
CA THR A 77 -40.11 -37.44 3.62
C THR A 77 -39.60 -37.17 2.20
N GLU A 78 -40.19 -36.19 1.53
CA GLU A 78 -39.75 -35.75 0.22
C GLU A 78 -38.35 -35.11 0.29
N HIS A 79 -37.46 -35.48 -0.63
CA HIS A 79 -36.12 -34.95 -0.82
C HIS A 79 -35.98 -34.34 -2.20
N ARG A 80 -35.26 -33.22 -2.30
CA ARG A 80 -34.95 -32.61 -3.59
C ARG A 80 -33.67 -33.21 -4.16
N ILE A 81 -33.71 -33.62 -5.44
CA ILE A 81 -32.53 -33.99 -6.21
C ILE A 81 -32.22 -32.91 -7.23
N ALA A 82 -30.94 -32.57 -7.36
CA ALA A 82 -30.46 -31.60 -8.34
C ALA A 82 -29.33 -32.21 -9.17
N VAL A 83 -29.36 -31.97 -10.50
CA VAL A 83 -28.29 -32.34 -11.43
C VAL A 83 -27.75 -31.06 -12.08
N GLU A 84 -26.44 -30.86 -11.95
CA GLU A 84 -25.76 -29.66 -12.44
C GLU A 84 -24.54 -30.01 -13.28
N PHE A 85 -24.41 -29.36 -14.45
CA PHE A 85 -23.21 -29.41 -15.26
C PHE A 85 -22.96 -28.05 -15.93
N ILE A 86 -21.68 -27.67 -16.12
CA ILE A 86 -21.33 -26.39 -16.72
C ILE A 86 -21.83 -26.29 -18.15
N GLY A 87 -22.61 -25.25 -18.47
CA GLY A 87 -23.19 -25.02 -19.79
C GLY A 87 -24.60 -25.58 -19.95
N TYR A 88 -25.19 -26.16 -18.89
CA TYR A 88 -26.54 -26.70 -18.91
C TYR A 88 -27.42 -26.04 -17.81
N GLU A 89 -28.73 -25.99 -18.07
CA GLU A 89 -29.71 -25.59 -17.07
C GLU A 89 -29.73 -26.61 -15.94
N LYS A 90 -29.80 -26.16 -14.72
CA LYS A 90 -29.91 -27.01 -13.53
C LYS A 90 -31.21 -27.79 -13.59
N TYR A 91 -31.15 -29.14 -13.54
CA TYR A 91 -32.30 -29.96 -13.31
C TYR A 91 -32.61 -30.08 -11.83
N GLU A 92 -33.88 -29.90 -11.46
CA GLU A 92 -34.37 -30.13 -10.10
C GLU A 92 -35.61 -31.06 -10.16
N GLY A 93 -35.60 -32.08 -9.31
CA GLY A 93 -36.68 -33.04 -9.14
C GLY A 93 -36.88 -33.36 -7.65
N PHE A 94 -37.97 -34.05 -7.37
CA PHE A 94 -38.28 -34.51 -6.01
C PHE A 94 -38.38 -36.02 -5.97
N ILE A 95 -37.89 -36.60 -4.89
CA ILE A 95 -37.90 -38.07 -4.65
C ILE A 95 -38.49 -38.33 -3.25
N VAL A 96 -39.36 -39.34 -3.18
CA VAL A 96 -39.87 -39.88 -1.91
C VAL A 96 -39.30 -41.28 -1.74
N PRO A 97 -38.47 -41.55 -0.71
CA PRO A 97 -37.80 -42.83 -0.52
C PRO A 97 -38.79 -43.90 0.00
N ASN A 98 -39.57 -44.49 -0.90
CA ASN A 98 -40.55 -45.54 -0.58
C ASN A 98 -40.05 -46.95 -0.97
N LYS A 99 -38.84 -47.07 -1.56
CA LYS A 99 -38.17 -48.29 -1.96
C LYS A 99 -36.68 -48.25 -1.66
N ALA A 100 -36.06 -49.42 -1.46
CA ALA A 100 -34.61 -49.51 -1.23
C ALA A 100 -33.78 -49.14 -2.49
N HIS A 101 -34.39 -49.16 -3.68
CA HIS A 101 -33.77 -48.69 -4.92
C HIS A 101 -34.77 -47.87 -5.73
N ILE A 102 -34.32 -46.65 -6.13
CA ILE A 102 -35.08 -45.71 -6.96
C ILE A 102 -34.28 -45.45 -8.22
N ASP A 103 -34.83 -45.89 -9.36
CA ASP A 103 -34.28 -45.54 -10.67
C ASP A 103 -35.04 -44.31 -11.22
N LEU A 104 -34.28 -43.22 -11.46
CA LEU A 104 -34.82 -41.97 -12.01
C LEU A 104 -34.87 -41.98 -13.54
N GLY A 105 -34.45 -43.10 -14.17
CA GLY A 105 -34.39 -43.19 -15.60
C GLY A 105 -33.43 -42.22 -16.25
N THR A 106 -33.85 -41.61 -17.35
CA THR A 106 -33.01 -40.67 -18.09
C THR A 106 -33.38 -39.24 -17.75
N ILE A 107 -32.41 -38.49 -17.26
CA ILE A 107 -32.50 -37.05 -16.94
C ILE A 107 -31.93 -36.27 -18.11
N LEU A 108 -32.76 -35.44 -18.75
CA LEU A 108 -32.36 -34.56 -19.84
C LEU A 108 -31.90 -33.20 -19.30
N LEU A 109 -30.64 -32.86 -19.52
CA LEU A 109 -30.14 -31.52 -19.29
C LEU A 109 -30.31 -30.67 -20.56
N LYS A 110 -30.92 -29.50 -20.44
CA LYS A 110 -31.03 -28.51 -21.51
C LYS A 110 -29.80 -27.63 -21.51
N GLU A 111 -29.26 -27.32 -22.69
CA GLU A 111 -28.20 -26.30 -22.77
C GLU A 111 -28.74 -24.98 -22.25
N ALA A 112 -28.02 -24.38 -21.30
CA ALA A 112 -28.35 -23.06 -20.81
C ALA A 112 -28.12 -22.08 -21.96
N ALA A 113 -29.19 -21.45 -22.48
CA ALA A 113 -29.04 -20.23 -23.25
C ALA A 113 -28.22 -19.27 -22.39
N VAL A 114 -27.06 -18.77 -22.89
CA VAL A 114 -26.10 -17.98 -22.14
C VAL A 114 -26.72 -16.61 -21.78
N GLU A 115 -27.70 -16.61 -20.92
CA GLU A 115 -27.87 -15.55 -19.94
C GLU A 115 -27.03 -15.95 -18.72
N VAL A 116 -25.80 -15.47 -18.68
CA VAL A 116 -24.96 -15.57 -17.49
C VAL A 116 -25.70 -14.84 -16.39
N ALA A 117 -26.60 -15.54 -15.69
CA ALA A 117 -27.13 -15.07 -14.45
C ALA A 117 -25.94 -14.85 -13.52
N GLU A 118 -25.61 -13.59 -13.30
CA GLU A 118 -24.54 -13.13 -12.48
C GLU A 118 -24.74 -13.69 -11.06
N VAL A 119 -24.04 -14.78 -10.73
CA VAL A 119 -23.89 -15.20 -9.34
C VAL A 119 -23.06 -14.11 -8.69
N VAL A 120 -23.76 -13.11 -8.16
CA VAL A 120 -23.17 -12.11 -7.29
C VAL A 120 -22.76 -12.85 -6.01
N VAL A 121 -21.55 -13.37 -5.97
CA VAL A 121 -20.91 -13.73 -4.71
C VAL A 121 -20.68 -12.41 -3.97
N THR A 122 -21.67 -11.99 -3.19
CA THR A 122 -21.56 -10.87 -2.24
C THR A 122 -20.75 -11.30 -1.02
N GLY A 123 -19.54 -11.85 -1.25
CA GLY A 123 -18.53 -11.84 -0.21
C GLY A 123 -18.10 -10.39 -0.02
N LYS A 124 -18.40 -9.77 1.13
CA LYS A 124 -17.82 -8.47 1.49
C LYS A 124 -16.30 -8.60 1.35
N GLU A 125 -15.70 -7.83 0.43
CA GLU A 125 -14.25 -7.83 0.24
C GLU A 125 -13.56 -7.55 1.58
N VAL A 126 -12.53 -8.35 1.87
CA VAL A 126 -11.77 -8.19 3.11
C VAL A 126 -10.97 -6.89 2.98
N ALA A 127 -11.19 -5.94 3.89
CA ALA A 127 -10.54 -4.63 3.86
C ALA A 127 -9.01 -4.74 3.92
N GLN A 128 -8.50 -5.72 4.67
CA GLN A 128 -7.07 -5.95 4.84
C GLN A 128 -6.80 -7.46 4.95
N LYS A 129 -5.76 -7.92 4.26
CA LYS A 129 -5.25 -9.29 4.33
C LYS A 129 -3.74 -9.24 4.58
N SER A 130 -3.29 -9.85 5.68
CA SER A 130 -1.88 -9.87 6.07
C SER A 130 -1.26 -11.26 5.93
N THR A 131 0.01 -11.28 5.57
CA THR A 131 0.92 -12.44 5.53
C THR A 131 2.24 -12.02 6.17
N VAL A 132 3.18 -12.95 6.37
CA VAL A 132 4.52 -12.62 6.88
C VAL A 132 5.34 -11.73 5.94
N GLU A 133 5.06 -11.76 4.63
CA GLU A 133 5.77 -11.00 3.63
C GLU A 133 5.14 -9.62 3.39
N HIS A 134 3.80 -9.54 3.35
CA HIS A 134 3.09 -8.31 3.02
C HIS A 134 1.69 -8.23 3.61
N THR A 135 1.18 -7.00 3.70
CA THR A 135 -0.21 -6.67 4.00
C THR A 135 -0.85 -6.04 2.76
N THR A 136 -1.93 -6.65 2.26
CA THR A 136 -2.75 -6.11 1.17
C THR A 136 -3.94 -5.36 1.74
N ILE A 137 -4.11 -4.08 1.37
CA ILE A 137 -5.21 -3.21 1.75
C ILE A 137 -6.10 -3.03 0.53
N ASN A 138 -7.36 -3.43 0.64
CA ASN A 138 -8.34 -3.21 -0.42
C ASN A 138 -8.88 -1.78 -0.34
N ALA A 139 -8.60 -0.96 -1.36
CA ALA A 139 -9.01 0.43 -1.36
C ALA A 139 -10.55 0.59 -1.34
N SER A 140 -11.32 -0.29 -1.98
CA SER A 140 -12.78 -0.20 -2.06
C SER A 140 -13.49 -0.41 -0.72
N ALA A 141 -12.85 -1.12 0.21
CA ALA A 141 -13.42 -1.42 1.53
C ALA A 141 -13.29 -0.25 2.53
N ASN A 142 -12.47 0.76 2.22
CA ASN A 142 -12.26 1.94 3.05
C ASN A 142 -13.11 3.12 2.55
N MET A 143 -13.84 3.80 3.43
CA MET A 143 -14.69 4.95 3.07
C MET A 143 -13.88 6.18 2.64
N THR A 144 -12.69 6.36 3.19
CA THR A 144 -11.76 7.41 2.79
C THR A 144 -11.31 7.25 1.34
N SER A 145 -11.34 6.01 0.79
CA SER A 145 -10.99 5.74 -0.61
C SER A 145 -11.93 6.38 -1.63
N SER A 146 -13.16 6.71 -1.25
CA SER A 146 -14.08 7.40 -2.17
C SER A 146 -13.69 8.85 -2.45
N LYS A 147 -12.83 9.45 -1.63
CA LYS A 147 -12.49 10.88 -1.64
C LYS A 147 -11.01 11.17 -1.55
N GLY A 148 -10.24 10.24 -0.97
CA GLY A 148 -8.85 10.38 -0.64
C GLY A 148 -7.91 9.97 -1.76
N THR A 149 -6.67 9.91 -1.38
CA THR A 149 -5.53 9.50 -2.19
C THR A 149 -4.97 8.16 -1.69
N ALA A 150 -3.89 7.69 -2.30
CA ALA A 150 -3.18 6.50 -1.84
C ALA A 150 -2.73 6.63 -0.38
N ILE A 151 -2.36 7.84 0.06
CA ILE A 151 -1.99 8.12 1.46
C ILE A 151 -3.13 7.80 2.42
N ASP A 152 -4.36 8.17 2.10
CA ASP A 152 -5.52 7.92 2.98
C ASP A 152 -5.86 6.43 3.09
N VAL A 153 -5.62 5.66 2.03
CA VAL A 153 -5.74 4.19 2.07
C VAL A 153 -4.65 3.59 2.94
N LEU A 154 -3.40 4.06 2.81
CA LEU A 154 -2.25 3.59 3.58
C LEU A 154 -2.39 3.81 5.09
N ARG A 155 -3.09 4.86 5.54
CA ARG A 155 -3.36 5.11 6.98
C ARG A 155 -4.08 3.93 7.66
N SER A 156 -4.75 3.07 6.90
CA SER A 156 -5.40 1.88 7.45
C SER A 156 -4.44 0.72 7.73
N ALA A 157 -3.19 0.76 7.25
CA ALA A 157 -2.17 -0.24 7.56
C ALA A 157 -1.52 0.05 8.92
N SER A 158 -1.52 -0.92 9.82
CA SER A 158 -0.90 -0.80 11.16
C SER A 158 0.62 -0.61 11.09
N SER A 159 1.27 -1.24 10.11
CA SER A 159 2.72 -1.12 9.89
C SER A 159 3.15 0.24 9.33
N VAL A 160 2.22 1.08 8.86
CA VAL A 160 2.52 2.38 8.23
C VAL A 160 2.21 3.51 9.18
N SER A 161 3.15 4.41 9.37
CA SER A 161 2.94 5.71 10.00
C SER A 161 3.10 6.83 8.97
N ILE A 162 2.22 7.84 9.05
CA ILE A 162 2.23 9.01 8.16
C ILE A 162 2.18 10.26 9.03
N SER A 163 3.24 11.05 8.97
CA SER A 163 3.40 12.30 9.71
C SER A 163 3.95 13.37 8.78
N ASN A 164 3.27 14.50 8.67
CA ASN A 164 3.69 15.64 7.84
C ASN A 164 4.08 15.23 6.40
N ASP A 165 3.21 14.41 5.75
CA ASP A 165 3.41 13.82 4.42
C ASP A 165 4.60 12.83 4.28
N GLU A 166 5.35 12.59 5.34
CA GLU A 166 6.37 11.55 5.39
C GLU A 166 5.74 10.19 5.75
N ILE A 167 6.13 9.17 5.00
CA ILE A 167 5.63 7.80 5.16
C ILE A 167 6.77 6.95 5.72
N ALA A 168 6.48 6.17 6.75
CA ALA A 168 7.40 5.18 7.29
C ALA A 168 6.71 3.83 7.46
N ILE A 169 7.44 2.74 7.19
CA ILE A 169 7.01 1.38 7.50
C ILE A 169 7.77 0.93 8.75
N ARG A 170 7.02 0.60 9.82
CA ARG A 170 7.59 0.23 11.14
C ARG A 170 8.65 1.24 11.62
N GLY A 171 8.37 2.54 11.41
CA GLY A 171 9.25 3.65 11.80
C GLY A 171 10.50 3.85 10.93
N ASN A 172 10.64 3.15 9.80
CA ASN A 172 11.70 3.37 8.83
C ASN A 172 11.18 4.12 7.60
N LYS A 173 11.77 5.29 7.29
CA LYS A 173 11.40 6.17 6.18
C LYS A 173 12.02 5.77 4.84
N ASN A 174 13.06 4.94 4.84
CA ASN A 174 13.71 4.46 3.62
C ASN A 174 12.85 3.36 2.98
N ILE A 175 11.84 3.77 2.23
CA ILE A 175 10.85 2.90 1.57
C ILE A 175 10.98 3.00 0.05
N LEU A 176 10.73 1.89 -0.64
CA LEU A 176 10.56 1.88 -2.09
C LEU A 176 9.07 1.96 -2.43
N VAL A 177 8.70 2.86 -3.32
CA VAL A 177 7.32 3.00 -3.78
C VAL A 177 7.19 2.55 -5.23
N LEU A 178 6.23 1.66 -5.47
CA LEU A 178 5.93 1.11 -6.79
C LEU A 178 4.47 1.40 -7.16
N MET A 179 4.21 1.57 -8.45
CA MET A 179 2.88 1.54 -9.04
C MET A 179 2.84 0.48 -10.13
N ASP A 180 2.00 -0.53 -9.95
CA ASP A 180 1.94 -1.73 -10.81
C ASP A 180 3.32 -2.40 -11.00
N GLY A 181 4.17 -2.36 -9.96
CA GLY A 181 5.53 -2.90 -9.95
C GLY A 181 6.60 -2.00 -10.58
N VAL A 182 6.28 -0.77 -11.01
CA VAL A 182 7.22 0.22 -11.55
C VAL A 182 7.56 1.25 -10.46
N PRO A 183 8.84 1.58 -10.22
CA PRO A 183 9.22 2.58 -9.23
C PRO A 183 8.60 3.95 -9.52
N THR A 184 8.04 4.57 -8.50
CA THR A 184 7.51 5.94 -8.51
C THR A 184 7.96 6.68 -7.24
N THR A 185 7.65 7.97 -7.09
CA THR A 185 8.11 8.73 -5.92
C THR A 185 7.09 8.67 -4.77
N ALA A 186 7.54 8.71 -3.53
CA ALA A 186 6.65 8.74 -2.36
C ALA A 186 5.75 9.99 -2.35
N SER A 187 6.23 11.12 -2.86
CA SER A 187 5.45 12.35 -2.99
C SER A 187 4.27 12.23 -3.96
N ASP A 188 4.31 11.29 -4.90
CA ASP A 188 3.23 11.09 -5.85
C ASP A 188 2.02 10.37 -5.23
N LEU A 189 2.18 9.72 -4.06
CA LEU A 189 1.09 9.04 -3.35
C LEU A 189 -0.06 9.98 -2.97
N SER A 190 0.25 11.23 -2.65
CA SER A 190 -0.76 12.27 -2.36
C SER A 190 -1.54 12.69 -3.60
N THR A 191 -1.07 12.35 -4.79
CA THR A 191 -1.69 12.71 -6.08
C THR A 191 -2.49 11.56 -6.69
N ILE A 192 -2.25 10.30 -6.27
CA ILE A 192 -2.92 9.12 -6.80
C ILE A 192 -4.30 8.96 -6.16
N PRO A 193 -5.42 9.07 -6.91
CA PRO A 193 -6.74 8.93 -6.34
C PRO A 193 -6.99 7.51 -5.85
N ALA A 194 -7.47 7.37 -4.63
CA ALA A 194 -7.87 6.08 -4.08
C ALA A 194 -8.96 5.37 -4.91
N ALA A 195 -9.77 6.13 -5.61
CA ALA A 195 -10.80 5.62 -6.54
C ALA A 195 -10.21 4.77 -7.68
N ASN A 196 -8.99 5.05 -8.13
CA ASN A 196 -8.28 4.31 -9.18
C ASN A 196 -7.45 3.13 -8.63
N ILE A 197 -7.37 2.97 -7.32
CA ILE A 197 -6.60 1.93 -6.66
C ILE A 197 -7.49 0.71 -6.41
N GLN A 198 -7.03 -0.46 -6.83
CA GLN A 198 -7.62 -1.73 -6.46
C GLN A 198 -7.20 -2.12 -5.04
N SER A 199 -5.89 -2.15 -4.81
CA SER A 199 -5.29 -2.47 -3.51
C SER A 199 -3.93 -1.81 -3.37
N ILE A 200 -3.47 -1.68 -2.13
CA ILE A 200 -2.09 -1.31 -1.81
C ILE A 200 -1.47 -2.48 -1.06
N GLU A 201 -0.30 -2.89 -1.49
CA GLU A 201 0.51 -3.90 -0.83
C GLU A 201 1.63 -3.21 -0.05
N VAL A 202 1.64 -3.41 1.25
CA VAL A 202 2.73 -2.98 2.13
C VAL A 202 3.60 -4.20 2.39
N ILE A 203 4.73 -4.29 1.68
CA ILE A 203 5.64 -5.43 1.70
C ILE A 203 6.72 -5.15 2.74
N THR A 204 6.54 -5.70 3.93
CA THR A 204 7.47 -5.49 5.06
C THR A 204 8.71 -6.36 4.95
N ASN A 205 8.59 -7.52 4.28
CA ASN A 205 9.69 -8.49 4.09
C ASN A 205 9.80 -8.94 2.62
N PRO A 206 10.33 -8.07 1.72
CA PRO A 206 10.42 -8.36 0.30
C PRO A 206 11.36 -9.53 0.00
N ASP A 207 10.98 -10.39 -0.94
CA ASP A 207 11.79 -11.49 -1.43
C ASP A 207 12.84 -11.05 -2.49
N ALA A 208 13.66 -11.98 -2.97
CA ALA A 208 14.77 -11.71 -3.90
C ALA A 208 14.36 -11.17 -5.28
N SER A 209 13.08 -11.31 -5.68
CA SER A 209 12.57 -10.78 -6.95
C SER A 209 12.42 -9.26 -6.94
N HIS A 210 12.35 -8.66 -5.74
CA HIS A 210 12.28 -7.21 -5.55
C HIS A 210 13.68 -6.59 -5.50
N ASP A 211 13.78 -5.30 -5.87
CA ASP A 211 15.01 -4.53 -5.70
C ASP A 211 15.46 -4.57 -4.24
N ALA A 212 16.77 -4.70 -3.99
CA ALA A 212 17.31 -4.76 -2.63
C ALA A 212 17.16 -3.43 -1.88
N GLY A 213 16.85 -2.34 -2.57
CA GLY A 213 16.59 -1.01 -2.02
C GLY A 213 15.37 -0.95 -1.10
N GLY A 214 15.32 0.06 -0.22
CA GLY A 214 14.23 0.29 0.72
C GLY A 214 14.33 -0.57 1.98
N THR A 215 15.15 -0.15 2.93
CA THR A 215 15.35 -0.86 4.21
C THR A 215 14.09 -0.90 5.07
N GLY A 216 13.18 0.07 4.93
CA GLY A 216 11.85 0.06 5.56
C GLY A 216 10.90 -0.99 4.95
N GLY A 217 10.97 -1.20 3.65
CA GLY A 217 10.08 -2.09 2.89
C GLY A 217 9.61 -1.46 1.58
N ILE A 218 8.56 -2.03 1.01
CA ILE A 218 8.01 -1.61 -0.28
C ILE A 218 6.52 -1.30 -0.13
N ILE A 219 6.07 -0.21 -0.76
CA ILE A 219 4.66 0.10 -0.98
C ILE A 219 4.38 -0.09 -2.47
N ASN A 220 3.53 -1.06 -2.83
CA ASN A 220 3.15 -1.30 -4.21
C ASN A 220 1.66 -0.99 -4.40
N ILE A 221 1.35 -0.03 -5.25
CA ILE A 221 -0.01 0.39 -5.58
C ILE A 221 -0.48 -0.40 -6.79
N ILE A 222 -1.56 -1.13 -6.64
CA ILE A 222 -2.18 -1.90 -7.71
C ILE A 222 -3.37 -1.11 -8.26
N SER A 223 -3.28 -0.73 -9.53
CA SER A 223 -4.34 0.01 -10.24
C SER A 223 -5.57 -0.85 -10.52
N LYS A 224 -6.75 -0.24 -10.50
CA LYS A 224 -7.99 -0.92 -10.92
C LYS A 224 -7.94 -1.28 -12.41
N ARG A 225 -8.21 -2.54 -12.72
CA ARG A 225 -8.34 -3.03 -14.09
C ARG A 225 -9.73 -3.65 -14.28
N ASN A 226 -10.57 -3.02 -15.09
CA ASN A 226 -11.84 -3.62 -15.49
C ASN A 226 -11.62 -4.57 -16.67
N ARG A 227 -12.26 -5.75 -16.63
CA ARG A 227 -12.12 -6.80 -17.64
C ARG A 227 -13.43 -7.19 -18.33
N ALA A 228 -14.55 -6.54 -17.96
CA ALA A 228 -15.78 -6.74 -18.67
C ALA A 228 -15.60 -6.29 -20.14
N GLU A 229 -16.05 -7.07 -21.09
CA GLU A 229 -16.03 -6.71 -22.50
C GLU A 229 -16.87 -5.46 -22.76
N GLY A 230 -16.43 -4.62 -23.70
CA GLY A 230 -17.08 -3.39 -24.07
C GLY A 230 -16.49 -2.16 -23.35
N PHE A 231 -17.23 -1.07 -23.43
CA PHE A 231 -16.87 0.22 -22.86
C PHE A 231 -17.46 0.35 -21.45
N SER A 232 -16.64 0.77 -20.50
CA SER A 232 -17.03 1.01 -19.11
C SER A 232 -16.26 2.18 -18.52
N GLY A 233 -16.80 2.78 -17.48
CA GLY A 233 -16.10 3.89 -16.85
C GLY A 233 -16.65 4.29 -15.50
N MET A 234 -15.89 5.19 -14.87
CA MET A 234 -16.22 5.82 -13.61
C MET A 234 -15.93 7.31 -13.69
N VAL A 235 -16.84 8.10 -13.15
CA VAL A 235 -16.64 9.52 -12.89
C VAL A 235 -16.86 9.77 -11.42
N ALA A 236 -15.97 10.52 -10.78
CA ALA A 236 -16.11 10.91 -9.39
C ALA A 236 -15.75 12.39 -9.20
N ALA A 237 -16.46 13.05 -8.30
CA ALA A 237 -16.17 14.41 -7.85
C ALA A 237 -16.33 14.48 -6.33
N ASN A 238 -15.40 15.16 -5.68
CA ASN A 238 -15.41 15.36 -4.24
C ASN A 238 -15.08 16.81 -3.92
N TYR A 239 -15.76 17.35 -2.93
CA TYR A 239 -15.54 18.69 -2.41
C TYR A 239 -15.41 18.66 -0.90
N GLY A 240 -14.34 19.22 -0.37
CA GLY A 240 -14.10 19.48 1.05
C GLY A 240 -14.36 20.96 1.35
N PHE A 241 -15.18 21.21 2.35
CA PHE A 241 -15.42 22.58 2.81
C PHE A 241 -14.13 23.11 3.42
N ASN A 242 -13.57 24.15 2.90
CA ASN A 242 -12.29 24.85 3.04
C ASN A 242 -11.42 24.75 1.79
N HIS A 243 -12.06 24.75 0.60
CA HIS A 243 -11.39 24.87 -0.71
C HIS A 243 -10.55 23.65 -1.14
N PHE A 244 -10.99 22.44 -0.78
CA PHE A 244 -10.46 21.22 -1.35
C PHE A 244 -11.41 20.67 -2.39
N ALA A 245 -10.90 20.32 -3.57
CA ALA A 245 -11.69 19.69 -4.61
C ALA A 245 -10.86 18.65 -5.36
N ASN A 246 -11.48 17.53 -5.72
CA ASN A 246 -10.90 16.61 -6.67
C ASN A 246 -11.93 16.04 -7.63
N GLY A 247 -11.50 15.78 -8.86
CA GLY A 247 -12.28 15.15 -9.91
C GLY A 247 -11.50 13.99 -10.52
N ASN A 248 -12.20 12.92 -10.85
CA ASN A 248 -11.61 11.75 -11.47
C ASN A 248 -12.50 11.21 -12.58
N ILE A 249 -11.87 10.84 -13.70
CA ILE A 249 -12.48 10.09 -14.80
C ILE A 249 -11.58 8.88 -15.08
N ALA A 250 -12.17 7.68 -15.09
CA ALA A 250 -11.50 6.46 -15.49
C ALA A 250 -12.35 5.73 -16.53
N LEU A 251 -11.77 5.44 -17.69
CA LEU A 251 -12.42 4.80 -18.83
C LEU A 251 -11.67 3.54 -19.21
N SER A 252 -12.39 2.52 -19.65
CA SER A 252 -11.85 1.25 -20.10
C SER A 252 -12.63 0.72 -21.28
N TYR A 253 -11.93 0.27 -22.31
CA TYR A 253 -12.51 -0.38 -23.46
C TYR A 253 -11.83 -1.73 -23.69
N ASN A 254 -12.56 -2.81 -23.50
CA ASN A 254 -12.04 -4.17 -23.52
C ASN A 254 -12.64 -4.97 -24.68
N ARG A 255 -11.79 -5.65 -25.40
CA ARG A 255 -12.09 -6.67 -26.40
C ARG A 255 -11.31 -7.95 -26.09
N PRO A 256 -11.63 -9.11 -26.69
CA PRO A 256 -10.91 -10.36 -26.41
C PRO A 256 -9.40 -10.29 -26.56
N LYS A 257 -8.89 -9.49 -27.51
CA LYS A 257 -7.46 -9.35 -27.81
C LYS A 257 -6.84 -8.04 -27.35
N THR A 258 -7.64 -7.02 -27.02
CA THR A 258 -7.11 -5.70 -26.66
C THR A 258 -7.86 -5.09 -25.49
N SER A 259 -7.15 -4.39 -24.63
CA SER A 259 -7.73 -3.59 -23.55
C SER A 259 -7.09 -2.21 -23.55
N TRP A 260 -7.89 -1.16 -23.51
CA TRP A 260 -7.46 0.23 -23.45
C TRP A 260 -7.93 0.86 -22.17
N ARG A 261 -7.08 1.63 -21.53
CA ARG A 261 -7.34 2.33 -20.27
C ARG A 261 -6.97 3.80 -20.41
N PHE A 262 -7.82 4.65 -19.90
CA PHE A 262 -7.56 6.08 -19.75
C PHE A 262 -7.98 6.50 -18.34
N SER A 263 -7.17 7.29 -17.67
CA SER A 263 -7.63 8.02 -16.49
C SER A 263 -7.07 9.42 -16.44
N TYR A 264 -7.92 10.35 -15.99
CA TYR A 264 -7.56 11.72 -15.69
C TYR A 264 -8.03 12.05 -14.28
N ASN A 265 -7.14 12.65 -13.50
CA ASN A 265 -7.44 13.14 -12.17
C ASN A 265 -6.95 14.57 -12.02
N VAL A 266 -7.78 15.41 -11.44
CA VAL A 266 -7.44 16.77 -11.03
C VAL A 266 -7.67 16.92 -9.54
N LYS A 267 -6.73 17.58 -8.84
CA LYS A 267 -6.85 17.91 -7.41
C LYS A 267 -6.45 19.37 -7.20
N TYR A 268 -7.30 20.08 -6.49
CA TYR A 268 -7.02 21.41 -5.94
C TYR A 268 -7.09 21.36 -4.42
N GLU A 269 -6.14 22.00 -3.74
CA GLU A 269 -6.05 22.03 -2.30
C GLU A 269 -5.48 23.37 -1.84
N ASP A 270 -6.19 24.03 -0.91
CA ASP A 270 -5.76 25.22 -0.20
C ASP A 270 -5.66 24.87 1.29
N ASP A 271 -4.44 24.61 1.76
CA ASP A 271 -4.17 24.24 3.16
C ASP A 271 -3.43 25.37 3.88
N VAL A 272 -3.78 25.58 5.13
CA VAL A 272 -3.12 26.54 6.03
C VAL A 272 -2.57 25.79 7.22
N VAL A 273 -1.25 25.89 7.41
CA VAL A 273 -0.53 25.33 8.55
C VAL A 273 -0.09 26.48 9.44
N ASN A 274 -0.53 26.47 10.70
CA ASN A 274 -0.02 27.35 11.73
C ASN A 274 1.01 26.60 12.58
N SER A 275 2.18 27.18 12.77
CA SER A 275 3.22 26.61 13.62
C SER A 275 3.86 27.63 14.55
N THR A 276 4.38 27.09 15.65
CA THR A 276 5.19 27.86 16.60
C THR A 276 6.46 27.10 16.89
N LEU A 277 7.60 27.77 16.80
CA LEU A 277 8.92 27.23 17.11
C LEU A 277 9.54 28.01 18.25
N ASN A 278 9.95 27.30 19.32
CA ASN A 278 10.82 27.80 20.34
C ASN A 278 12.18 27.11 20.19
N ARG A 279 13.24 27.87 20.10
CA ARG A 279 14.61 27.37 20.03
C ARG A 279 15.54 28.18 20.95
N LYS A 280 16.43 27.45 21.66
CA LYS A 280 17.50 28.04 22.46
C LYS A 280 18.80 27.31 22.20
N VAL A 281 19.84 28.03 21.84
CA VAL A 281 21.19 27.50 21.60
C VAL A 281 21.98 27.64 22.91
N HIS A 282 22.58 26.55 23.38
CA HIS A 282 23.21 26.52 24.70
C HIS A 282 24.55 27.29 24.75
N SER A 283 25.35 27.18 23.67
CA SER A 283 26.70 27.77 23.62
C SER A 283 26.69 29.31 23.60
N THR A 284 25.71 29.93 22.94
CA THR A 284 25.61 31.37 22.74
C THR A 284 24.50 31.99 23.59
N GLY A 285 23.59 31.20 24.15
CA GLY A 285 22.38 31.70 24.81
C GLY A 285 21.34 32.26 23.82
N TYR A 286 21.60 32.18 22.50
CA TYR A 286 20.70 32.67 21.47
C TYR A 286 19.35 31.97 21.54
N ALA A 287 18.28 32.75 21.58
CA ALA A 287 16.92 32.23 21.66
C ALA A 287 16.02 32.90 20.61
N VAL A 288 15.16 32.12 19.99
CA VAL A 288 14.14 32.61 19.05
C VAL A 288 12.80 31.97 19.32
N PHE A 289 11.76 32.80 19.37
CA PHE A 289 10.37 32.40 19.29
C PHE A 289 9.83 32.78 17.90
N GLN A 290 9.45 31.81 17.10
CA GLN A 290 8.91 32.01 15.76
C GLN A 290 7.44 31.59 15.70
N GLN A 291 6.60 32.46 15.16
CA GLN A 291 5.23 32.14 14.75
C GLN A 291 5.19 32.16 13.23
N MET A 292 4.67 31.09 12.62
CA MET A 292 4.57 30.95 11.17
C MET A 292 3.15 30.54 10.76
N GLN A 293 2.62 31.25 9.78
CA GLN A 293 1.47 30.83 9.01
C GLN A 293 1.93 30.47 7.61
N SER A 294 1.74 29.20 7.20
CA SER A 294 2.09 28.73 5.86
C SER A 294 0.82 28.38 5.09
N THR A 295 0.54 29.12 4.02
CA THR A 295 -0.56 28.83 3.10
C THR A 295 0.00 28.08 1.90
N ARG A 296 -0.56 26.89 1.59
CA ARG A 296 -0.12 25.99 0.53
C ARG A 296 -1.22 25.81 -0.49
N TYR A 297 -1.01 26.27 -1.71
CA TYR A 297 -1.90 26.08 -2.86
C TYR A 297 -1.34 24.95 -3.71
N THR A 298 -2.06 23.83 -3.78
CA THR A 298 -1.67 22.68 -4.59
C THR A 298 -2.65 22.48 -5.73
N PHE A 299 -2.15 22.38 -6.95
CA PHE A 299 -2.92 22.02 -8.13
C PHE A 299 -2.23 20.89 -8.89
N ASN A 300 -2.83 19.71 -8.88
CA ASN A 300 -2.24 18.52 -9.46
C ASN A 300 -3.11 17.99 -10.59
N ASN A 301 -2.46 17.61 -11.71
CA ASN A 301 -3.08 16.91 -12.82
C ASN A 301 -2.35 15.59 -13.06
N ASN A 302 -3.09 14.49 -13.12
CA ASN A 302 -2.55 13.16 -13.45
C ASN A 302 -3.30 12.60 -14.65
N ILE A 303 -2.56 12.23 -15.69
CA ILE A 303 -3.07 11.56 -16.88
C ILE A 303 -2.39 10.20 -16.93
N SER A 304 -3.17 9.13 -17.16
CA SER A 304 -2.62 7.80 -17.38
C SER A 304 -3.30 7.13 -18.57
N LEU A 305 -2.49 6.50 -19.39
CA LEU A 305 -2.89 5.73 -20.57
C LEU A 305 -2.32 4.33 -20.43
N GLY A 306 -3.09 3.30 -20.79
CA GLY A 306 -2.60 1.93 -20.79
C GLY A 306 -3.24 1.13 -21.91
N ALA A 307 -2.49 0.21 -22.48
CA ALA A 307 -2.98 -0.73 -23.48
C ALA A 307 -2.39 -2.12 -23.24
N ASP A 308 -3.26 -3.14 -23.27
CA ASP A 308 -2.84 -4.53 -23.25
C ASP A 308 -3.24 -5.19 -24.56
N PHE A 309 -2.31 -5.90 -25.18
CA PHE A 309 -2.49 -6.63 -26.43
C PHE A 309 -2.22 -8.11 -26.20
N ARG A 310 -3.20 -8.95 -26.43
CA ARG A 310 -3.05 -10.40 -26.54
C ARG A 310 -2.80 -10.71 -28.02
N ILE A 311 -1.52 -10.70 -28.44
CA ILE A 311 -1.11 -10.94 -29.84
C ILE A 311 -1.59 -12.33 -30.25
N ASP A 312 -1.31 -13.31 -29.41
CA ASP A 312 -1.78 -14.69 -29.50
C ASP A 312 -1.87 -15.31 -28.09
N PRO A 313 -2.26 -16.61 -27.92
CA PRO A 313 -2.34 -17.24 -26.60
C PRO A 313 -1.03 -17.26 -25.80
N ARG A 314 0.13 -17.17 -26.49
CA ARG A 314 1.47 -17.21 -25.86
C ARG A 314 2.11 -15.85 -25.72
N ASN A 315 1.68 -14.84 -26.50
CA ASN A 315 2.38 -13.56 -26.60
C ASN A 315 1.47 -12.42 -26.14
N ARG A 316 1.94 -11.65 -25.17
CA ARG A 316 1.23 -10.51 -24.61
C ARG A 316 2.16 -9.30 -24.54
N LEU A 317 1.61 -8.14 -24.86
CA LEU A 317 2.29 -6.86 -24.76
C LEU A 317 1.43 -5.94 -23.93
N SER A 318 2.02 -5.28 -22.92
CA SER A 318 1.41 -4.22 -22.14
C SER A 318 2.21 -2.94 -22.32
N VAL A 319 1.55 -1.83 -22.52
CA VAL A 319 2.14 -0.49 -22.64
C VAL A 319 1.40 0.42 -21.67
N ASP A 320 2.12 1.11 -20.80
CA ASP A 320 1.57 2.09 -19.88
C ASP A 320 2.36 3.39 -19.97
N ALA A 321 1.66 4.53 -19.95
CA ALA A 321 2.22 5.86 -19.90
C ALA A 321 1.48 6.70 -18.87
N LYS A 322 2.21 7.54 -18.14
CA LYS A 322 1.67 8.40 -17.09
C LYS A 322 2.35 9.75 -17.11
N MET A 323 1.57 10.80 -16.90
CA MET A 323 2.06 12.18 -16.76
C MET A 323 1.44 12.80 -15.52
N ILE A 324 2.29 13.34 -14.64
CA ILE A 324 1.89 14.03 -13.42
C ILE A 324 2.42 15.46 -13.50
N ILE A 325 1.54 16.43 -13.32
CA ILE A 325 1.85 17.86 -13.36
C ILE A 325 1.44 18.49 -12.03
N PRO A 326 2.24 18.35 -10.97
CA PRO A 326 2.00 19.04 -9.71
C PRO A 326 2.49 20.48 -9.80
N ARG A 327 1.68 21.39 -9.29
CA ARG A 327 2.04 22.78 -9.01
C ARG A 327 1.77 23.06 -7.54
N LEU A 328 2.76 23.56 -6.84
CA LEU A 328 2.68 23.91 -5.43
C LEU A 328 3.19 25.34 -5.26
N ASN A 329 2.38 26.20 -4.65
CA ASN A 329 2.82 27.52 -4.20
C ASN A 329 2.67 27.57 -2.68
N ILE A 330 3.72 27.96 -2.00
CA ILE A 330 3.80 28.06 -0.54
C ILE A 330 4.12 29.51 -0.18
N LYS A 331 3.22 30.13 0.55
CA LYS A 331 3.39 31.46 1.13
C LYS A 331 3.51 31.35 2.63
N GLN A 332 4.58 31.90 3.18
CA GLN A 332 4.87 31.80 4.61
C GLN A 332 5.04 33.20 5.19
N ASP A 333 4.22 33.50 6.18
CA ASP A 333 4.36 34.68 7.04
C ASP A 333 5.04 34.25 8.35
N LEU A 334 6.22 34.78 8.64
CA LEU A 334 7.03 34.44 9.82
C LEU A 334 7.25 35.67 10.67
N HIS A 335 6.92 35.55 11.96
CA HIS A 335 7.19 36.52 12.99
C HIS A 335 8.22 35.93 13.95
N ASN A 336 9.44 36.42 13.89
CA ASN A 336 10.56 36.02 14.74
C ASN A 336 10.73 37.03 15.89
N THR A 337 10.71 36.53 17.11
CA THR A 337 11.00 37.31 18.31
C THR A 337 12.31 36.84 18.92
N PHE A 338 13.28 37.70 18.93
CA PHE A 338 14.59 37.51 19.56
C PHE A 338 14.61 38.20 20.92
N ALA A 339 15.73 38.12 21.65
CA ALA A 339 15.87 38.73 22.98
C ALA A 339 15.84 40.27 22.92
N ASP A 340 16.32 40.86 21.83
CA ASP A 340 16.56 42.29 21.64
C ASP A 340 15.71 42.94 20.54
N HIS A 341 15.14 42.16 19.63
CA HIS A 341 14.34 42.67 18.50
C HIS A 341 13.28 41.70 18.01
N THR A 342 12.45 42.17 17.11
CA THR A 342 11.50 41.36 16.34
C THR A 342 11.73 41.53 14.85
N GLU A 343 11.54 40.48 14.08
CA GLU A 343 11.70 40.48 12.63
C GLU A 343 10.50 39.86 11.96
N VAL A 344 9.97 40.50 10.94
CA VAL A 344 8.89 39.92 10.08
C VAL A 344 9.48 39.51 8.76
N ARG A 345 9.23 38.26 8.37
CA ARG A 345 9.66 37.71 7.10
C ARG A 345 8.45 37.17 6.33
N TYR A 346 8.58 37.19 5.02
CA TYR A 346 7.65 36.57 4.10
C TYR A 346 8.44 35.77 3.08
N ASN A 347 8.02 34.52 2.84
CA ASN A 347 8.60 33.66 1.82
C ASN A 347 7.53 33.28 0.81
N ASP A 348 7.84 33.38 -0.50
CA ASP A 348 7.00 32.89 -1.60
C ASP A 348 7.78 31.85 -2.40
N VAL A 349 7.35 30.61 -2.33
CA VAL A 349 8.00 29.47 -2.97
C VAL A 349 7.03 28.83 -3.95
N THR A 350 7.40 28.82 -5.22
CA THR A 350 6.60 28.13 -6.25
C THR A 350 7.35 26.90 -6.71
N TRP A 351 6.67 25.77 -6.81
CA TRP A 351 7.23 24.53 -7.31
C TRP A 351 6.43 24.03 -8.50
N ASN A 352 7.02 24.10 -9.68
CA ASN A 352 6.47 23.57 -10.93
C ASN A 352 7.24 22.31 -11.32
N ARG A 353 6.51 21.22 -11.55
CA ARG A 353 7.12 19.95 -11.92
C ARG A 353 6.28 19.23 -12.97
N VAL A 354 6.93 18.51 -13.87
CA VAL A 354 6.32 17.57 -14.80
C VAL A 354 7.06 16.25 -14.70
N ASN A 355 6.33 15.18 -14.37
CA ASN A 355 6.84 13.82 -14.35
C ASN A 355 6.20 13.06 -15.51
N VAL A 356 7.01 12.39 -16.32
CA VAL A 356 6.54 11.47 -17.36
C VAL A 356 7.14 10.11 -17.09
N GLU A 357 6.28 9.10 -16.99
CA GLU A 357 6.65 7.70 -16.80
C GLU A 357 6.10 6.88 -17.95
N GLY A 358 6.90 5.95 -18.46
CA GLY A 358 6.49 4.99 -19.48
C GLY A 358 7.02 3.61 -19.21
N SER A 359 6.24 2.58 -19.53
CA SER A 359 6.70 1.19 -19.45
C SER A 359 6.11 0.33 -20.56
N VAL A 360 6.91 -0.62 -21.01
CA VAL A 360 6.52 -1.67 -21.95
C VAL A 360 6.90 -3.01 -21.33
N ALA A 361 5.95 -3.94 -21.27
CA ALA A 361 6.19 -5.30 -20.80
C ALA A 361 5.73 -6.31 -21.86
N TYR A 362 6.62 -7.19 -22.27
CA TYR A 362 6.33 -8.28 -23.17
C TYR A 362 6.49 -9.62 -22.45
N THR A 363 5.44 -10.43 -22.46
CA THR A 363 5.44 -11.78 -21.86
C THR A 363 5.29 -12.82 -22.95
N HIS A 364 6.23 -13.77 -23.00
CA HIS A 364 6.18 -14.94 -23.84
C HIS A 364 6.00 -16.21 -23.00
N ILE A 365 4.89 -16.93 -23.23
CA ILE A 365 4.60 -18.21 -22.59
C ILE A 365 5.30 -19.30 -23.39
N ILE A 366 6.44 -19.80 -22.90
CA ILE A 366 7.24 -20.84 -23.54
C ILE A 366 6.44 -22.16 -23.53
N LYS A 367 5.93 -22.52 -22.35
CA LYS A 367 5.04 -23.68 -22.18
C LYS A 367 3.90 -23.30 -21.23
N PRO A 368 2.62 -23.41 -21.65
CA PRO A 368 1.48 -23.07 -20.81
C PRO A 368 1.57 -23.74 -19.44
N ASP A 369 1.28 -22.99 -18.37
CA ASP A 369 1.28 -23.41 -16.97
C ASP A 369 2.62 -23.94 -16.42
N VAL A 370 3.69 -23.92 -17.22
CA VAL A 370 5.01 -24.45 -16.86
C VAL A 370 6.08 -23.38 -16.88
N SER A 371 6.21 -22.60 -17.97
CA SER A 371 7.29 -21.63 -18.08
C SER A 371 6.93 -20.43 -18.94
N ASP A 372 7.39 -19.27 -18.49
CA ASP A 372 7.24 -17.98 -19.16
C ASP A 372 8.49 -17.12 -18.98
N ILE A 373 8.68 -16.16 -19.87
CA ILE A 373 9.65 -15.09 -19.78
C ILE A 373 8.94 -13.76 -19.97
N THR A 374 9.27 -12.78 -19.12
CA THR A 374 8.78 -11.40 -19.23
C THR A 374 9.96 -10.45 -19.36
N LEU A 375 9.91 -9.62 -20.41
CA LEU A 375 10.84 -8.52 -20.64
C LEU A 375 10.12 -7.22 -20.33
N ARG A 376 10.73 -6.35 -19.54
CA ARG A 376 10.19 -5.04 -19.19
C ARG A 376 11.23 -3.96 -19.46
N ALA A 377 10.80 -2.89 -20.13
CA ALA A 377 11.53 -1.64 -20.21
C ALA A 377 10.68 -0.55 -19.58
N SER A 378 11.29 0.31 -18.77
CA SER A 378 10.61 1.47 -18.20
C SER A 378 11.52 2.68 -18.19
N VAL A 379 10.91 3.87 -18.23
CA VAL A 379 11.58 5.15 -18.15
C VAL A 379 10.77 6.11 -17.30
N SER A 380 11.45 6.88 -16.46
CA SER A 380 10.89 8.02 -15.75
C SER A 380 11.75 9.25 -16.03
N LYS A 381 11.12 10.36 -16.41
CA LYS A 381 11.77 11.64 -16.60
C LYS A 381 11.00 12.71 -15.84
N ILE A 382 11.74 13.53 -15.10
CA ILE A 382 11.18 14.62 -14.31
C ILE A 382 11.82 15.91 -14.82
N TRP A 383 11.05 16.98 -14.94
CA TRP A 383 11.51 18.34 -15.11
C TRP A 383 10.87 19.16 -14.01
N GLY A 384 11.65 20.02 -13.38
CA GLY A 384 11.09 20.88 -12.33
C GLY A 384 11.97 22.04 -11.98
N GLU A 385 11.32 23.12 -11.59
CA GLU A 385 11.94 24.34 -11.07
C GLU A 385 11.20 24.79 -9.81
N ARG A 386 11.97 25.36 -8.90
CA ARG A 386 11.49 25.90 -7.63
C ARG A 386 12.06 27.29 -7.40
N PRO A 387 11.50 28.34 -8.06
CA PRO A 387 11.80 29.72 -7.66
C PRO A 387 11.30 30.01 -6.25
N SER A 388 12.13 30.72 -5.48
CA SER A 388 11.86 31.09 -4.09
C SER A 388 12.28 32.56 -3.87
N HIS A 389 11.41 33.34 -3.26
CA HIS A 389 11.59 34.75 -2.95
C HIS A 389 11.48 34.94 -1.44
N TYR A 390 12.45 35.65 -0.85
CA TYR A 390 12.56 35.84 0.57
C TYR A 390 12.56 37.33 0.89
N PHE A 391 11.67 37.76 1.79
CA PHE A 391 11.46 39.15 2.15
C PHE A 391 11.71 39.36 3.63
N VAL A 392 12.34 40.45 3.98
CA VAL A 392 12.51 40.96 5.36
C VAL A 392 11.96 42.35 5.44
N GLY A 393 11.05 42.61 6.39
CA GLY A 393 10.42 43.92 6.53
C GLY A 393 9.70 44.42 5.26
N GLY A 394 9.24 43.48 4.42
CA GLY A 394 8.55 43.76 3.13
C GLY A 394 9.49 44.03 1.95
N ILE A 395 10.80 43.96 2.13
CA ILE A 395 11.79 44.14 1.05
C ILE A 395 12.33 42.75 0.66
N GLU A 396 12.30 42.41 -0.64
CA GLU A 396 12.94 41.19 -1.13
C GLU A 396 14.46 41.33 -1.00
N ASN A 397 15.05 40.51 -0.13
CA ASN A 397 16.49 40.56 0.15
C ASN A 397 17.26 39.37 -0.39
N ASN A 398 16.58 38.23 -0.62
CA ASN A 398 17.17 37.05 -1.22
C ASN A 398 16.18 36.41 -2.22
N ARG A 399 16.72 35.76 -3.22
CA ARG A 399 15.98 34.86 -4.11
C ARG A 399 16.80 33.68 -4.52
N SER A 400 16.16 32.57 -4.78
CA SER A 400 16.82 31.38 -5.31
C SER A 400 16.00 30.68 -6.36
N VAL A 401 16.67 29.94 -7.24
CA VAL A 401 16.04 29.01 -8.19
C VAL A 401 16.73 27.67 -8.03
N SER A 402 15.97 26.64 -7.64
CA SER A 402 16.45 25.27 -7.67
C SER A 402 15.77 24.53 -8.81
N GLY A 403 16.49 23.72 -9.53
CA GLY A 403 15.92 22.96 -10.63
C GLY A 403 16.61 21.63 -10.82
N GLY A 404 15.99 20.80 -11.66
CA GLY A 404 16.59 19.51 -11.99
C GLY A 404 15.81 18.71 -12.99
N SER A 405 16.52 17.73 -13.57
CA SER A 405 15.99 16.87 -14.62
C SER A 405 16.32 15.38 -14.42
N PRO A 406 15.85 14.74 -13.34
CA PRO A 406 16.04 13.31 -13.11
C PRO A 406 15.59 12.46 -14.29
N PHE A 407 16.43 11.47 -14.68
CA PHE A 407 16.17 10.50 -15.75
C PHE A 407 16.52 9.10 -15.29
N ILE A 408 15.55 8.17 -15.32
CA ILE A 408 15.65 6.84 -14.73
C ILE A 408 15.12 5.79 -15.72
N PRO A 409 15.92 5.32 -16.70
CA PRO A 409 15.59 4.13 -17.48
C PRO A 409 15.91 2.85 -16.74
N SER A 410 15.13 1.79 -16.97
CA SER A 410 15.43 0.45 -16.50
C SER A 410 15.02 -0.63 -17.49
N LEU A 411 15.77 -1.73 -17.51
CA LEU A 411 15.51 -2.94 -18.27
C LEU A 411 15.48 -4.13 -17.30
N GLN A 412 14.50 -5.00 -17.44
CA GLN A 412 14.35 -6.19 -16.60
C GLN A 412 13.92 -7.38 -17.44
N ALA A 413 14.49 -8.55 -17.15
CA ALA A 413 14.11 -9.83 -17.72
C ALA A 413 13.85 -10.82 -16.59
N ASP A 414 12.66 -11.43 -16.58
CA ASP A 414 12.22 -12.38 -15.56
C ASP A 414 11.84 -13.70 -16.24
N TYR A 415 12.39 -14.80 -15.77
CA TYR A 415 12.09 -16.16 -16.19
C TYR A 415 11.49 -16.95 -15.05
N LYS A 416 10.42 -17.68 -15.34
CA LYS A 416 9.76 -18.56 -14.38
C LYS A 416 9.60 -19.95 -14.97
N ARG A 417 9.87 -20.98 -14.14
CA ARG A 417 9.66 -22.38 -14.52
C ARG A 417 9.19 -23.21 -13.34
N LYS A 418 8.11 -23.94 -13.57
CA LYS A 418 7.54 -24.91 -12.64
C LYS A 418 8.12 -26.28 -12.93
N PHE A 419 8.71 -26.91 -11.94
CA PHE A 419 9.18 -28.29 -11.90
C PHE A 419 8.22 -29.12 -11.03
N SER A 420 8.37 -30.44 -11.07
CA SER A 420 7.63 -31.34 -10.16
C SER A 420 7.90 -31.07 -8.68
N ILE A 421 9.14 -30.65 -8.36
CA ILE A 421 9.61 -30.37 -6.99
C ILE A 421 9.38 -28.92 -6.53
N GLY A 422 9.00 -28.01 -7.41
CA GLY A 422 8.82 -26.60 -7.06
C GLY A 422 8.89 -25.65 -8.24
N THR A 423 8.94 -24.35 -7.96
CA THR A 423 9.01 -23.28 -8.97
C THR A 423 10.30 -22.50 -8.82
N LEU A 424 11.07 -22.40 -9.91
CA LEU A 424 12.22 -21.49 -10.02
C LEU A 424 11.74 -20.17 -10.65
N SER A 425 12.14 -19.06 -10.05
CA SER A 425 12.05 -17.71 -10.63
C SER A 425 13.46 -17.12 -10.64
N ALA A 426 13.89 -16.62 -11.78
CA ALA A 426 15.22 -15.99 -11.93
C ALA A 426 15.08 -14.76 -12.82
N GLY A 427 15.90 -13.75 -12.60
CA GLY A 427 15.85 -12.56 -13.42
C GLY A 427 17.09 -11.70 -13.30
N ALA A 428 17.19 -10.74 -14.23
CA ALA A 428 18.22 -9.71 -14.24
C ALA A 428 17.57 -8.34 -14.47
N LYS A 429 18.15 -7.31 -13.86
CA LYS A 429 17.68 -5.92 -13.98
C LYS A 429 18.89 -5.00 -14.13
N LEU A 430 18.75 -4.01 -14.99
CA LEU A 430 19.68 -2.91 -15.13
C LEU A 430 18.92 -1.62 -14.90
N THR A 431 19.34 -0.83 -13.93
CA THR A 431 18.78 0.51 -13.67
C THR A 431 19.89 1.53 -13.81
N TYR A 432 19.65 2.57 -14.59
CA TYR A 432 20.47 3.77 -14.64
C TYR A 432 19.70 4.92 -14.05
N ARG A 433 20.34 5.74 -13.23
CA ARG A 433 19.75 6.96 -12.68
C ARG A 433 20.69 8.12 -12.93
N GLN A 434 20.17 9.20 -13.46
CA GLN A 434 20.86 10.45 -13.62
C GLN A 434 20.02 11.57 -13.02
N ASN A 435 20.64 12.36 -12.13
CA ASN A 435 20.05 13.56 -11.57
C ASN A 435 20.97 14.74 -11.90
N ASP A 436 20.56 15.57 -12.85
CA ASP A 436 21.23 16.83 -13.17
C ASP A 436 20.44 17.94 -12.51
N VAL A 437 21.04 18.63 -11.57
CA VAL A 437 20.36 19.58 -10.69
C VAL A 437 21.23 20.78 -10.43
N TYR A 438 20.58 21.89 -10.16
CA TYR A 438 21.22 23.15 -9.83
C TYR A 438 20.45 23.89 -8.73
N HIS A 439 21.16 24.73 -8.03
CA HIS A 439 20.65 25.71 -7.08
C HIS A 439 21.41 27.01 -7.28
N GLU A 440 20.71 28.05 -7.67
CA GLU A 440 21.23 29.41 -7.80
C GLU A 440 20.64 30.29 -6.70
N PHE A 441 21.48 31.02 -6.01
CA PHE A 441 21.10 31.92 -4.92
C PHE A 441 21.65 33.31 -5.17
N TYR A 442 20.81 34.31 -4.97
CA TYR A 442 21.13 35.72 -5.18
C TYR A 442 20.77 36.53 -3.94
N GLU A 443 21.65 37.48 -3.57
CA GLU A 443 21.47 38.42 -2.47
C GLU A 443 21.33 39.83 -3.03
N LEU A 444 20.40 40.64 -2.49
CA LEU A 444 20.24 42.03 -2.86
C LEU A 444 21.25 42.84 -2.03
N THR A 445 22.26 43.42 -2.71
CA THR A 445 23.30 44.22 -2.11
C THR A 445 23.39 45.55 -2.86
N ASN A 446 23.20 46.69 -2.17
CA ASN A 446 23.24 48.05 -2.72
C ASN A 446 22.26 48.25 -3.95
N GLY A 447 21.14 47.55 -3.95
CA GLY A 447 20.13 47.62 -5.00
C GLY A 447 20.39 46.72 -6.22
N GLU A 448 21.46 45.94 -6.23
CA GLU A 448 21.79 44.99 -7.28
C GLU A 448 21.71 43.52 -6.77
N TRP A 449 21.28 42.63 -7.65
CA TRP A 449 21.24 41.18 -7.36
C TRP A 449 22.61 40.55 -7.59
N ILE A 450 23.27 40.15 -6.51
CA ILE A 450 24.58 39.52 -6.54
C ILE A 450 24.44 38.01 -6.42
N TYR A 451 25.01 37.27 -7.36
CA TYR A 451 25.09 35.82 -7.31
C TYR A 451 26.01 35.37 -6.17
N SER A 452 25.55 34.42 -5.34
CA SER A 452 26.29 33.89 -4.19
C SER A 452 26.93 32.55 -4.54
N ASP A 453 28.24 32.54 -4.86
CA ASP A 453 28.99 31.31 -5.14
C ASP A 453 28.94 30.31 -3.97
N LYS A 454 28.88 30.82 -2.72
CA LYS A 454 28.83 30.00 -1.52
C LYS A 454 27.54 29.22 -1.40
N MET A 455 26.41 29.82 -1.80
CA MET A 455 25.08 29.25 -1.67
C MET A 455 24.62 28.55 -2.96
N SER A 456 25.25 28.86 -4.09
CA SER A 456 24.90 28.32 -5.41
C SER A 456 25.75 27.11 -5.74
N LYS A 457 25.13 26.06 -6.29
CA LYS A 457 25.80 24.82 -6.68
C LYS A 457 25.07 24.15 -7.83
N ASP A 458 25.80 23.44 -8.65
CA ASP A 458 25.28 22.44 -9.60
C ASP A 458 25.86 21.06 -9.28
N MET A 459 25.12 20.03 -9.59
CA MET A 459 25.55 18.67 -9.32
C MET A 459 24.96 17.68 -10.33
N LEU A 460 25.83 16.87 -10.90
CA LEU A 460 25.45 15.72 -11.69
C LEU A 460 25.71 14.45 -10.88
N HIS A 461 24.62 13.82 -10.44
CA HIS A 461 24.65 12.52 -9.79
C HIS A 461 24.25 11.43 -10.79
N THR A 462 25.07 10.40 -10.95
CA THR A 462 24.71 9.22 -11.75
C THR A 462 24.87 7.95 -10.93
N GLU A 463 23.99 7.00 -11.16
CA GLU A 463 24.03 5.68 -10.53
C GLU A 463 23.68 4.61 -11.56
N LEU A 464 24.56 3.60 -11.71
CA LEU A 464 24.31 2.41 -12.53
C LEU A 464 24.25 1.18 -11.65
N THR A 465 23.10 0.47 -11.67
CA THR A 465 22.85 -0.68 -10.80
C THR A 465 22.42 -1.89 -11.62
N PRO A 466 23.37 -2.74 -12.10
CA PRO A 466 23.05 -4.09 -12.54
C PRO A 466 22.74 -4.99 -11.35
N ALA A 467 21.76 -5.87 -11.54
CA ALA A 467 21.30 -6.82 -10.52
C ALA A 467 20.87 -8.14 -11.15
N ALA A 468 21.05 -9.23 -10.42
CA ALA A 468 20.52 -10.54 -10.79
C ALA A 468 19.99 -11.26 -9.56
N TYR A 469 18.95 -12.08 -9.76
CA TYR A 469 18.37 -12.88 -8.68
C TYR A 469 17.97 -14.27 -9.13
N ALA A 470 17.91 -15.18 -8.16
CA ALA A 470 17.28 -16.48 -8.30
C ALA A 470 16.50 -16.81 -7.03
N MET A 471 15.32 -17.40 -7.20
CA MET A 471 14.42 -17.78 -6.12
C MET A 471 13.78 -19.12 -6.42
N PHE A 472 13.75 -20.00 -5.43
CA PHE A 472 13.10 -21.29 -5.52
C PHE A 472 12.00 -21.39 -4.44
N SER A 473 10.80 -21.78 -4.86
CA SER A 473 9.67 -22.01 -3.97
C SER A 473 9.14 -23.43 -4.13
N SER A 474 8.86 -24.10 -3.02
CA SER A 474 8.38 -25.47 -3.02
C SER A 474 7.52 -25.76 -1.79
N ARG A 475 6.95 -26.97 -1.78
CA ARG A 475 6.15 -27.49 -0.68
C ARG A 475 6.66 -28.87 -0.27
N ILE A 476 6.84 -29.08 1.04
CA ILE A 476 7.16 -30.37 1.65
C ILE A 476 5.87 -30.93 2.26
N GLY A 477 5.41 -32.05 1.72
CA GLY A 477 4.13 -32.62 2.11
C GLY A 477 2.95 -31.69 1.85
N LYS A 478 1.91 -31.73 2.70
CA LYS A 478 0.71 -30.88 2.57
C LYS A 478 0.77 -29.61 3.43
N LYS A 479 1.72 -29.54 4.38
CA LYS A 479 1.70 -28.54 5.45
C LYS A 479 2.79 -27.49 5.37
N PHE A 480 3.94 -27.77 4.79
CA PHE A 480 5.06 -26.82 4.81
C PHE A 480 5.37 -26.29 3.42
N THR A 481 5.29 -24.96 3.25
CA THR A 481 5.68 -24.25 2.03
C THR A 481 6.88 -23.37 2.36
N TYR A 482 7.89 -23.36 1.50
CA TYR A 482 9.06 -22.51 1.69
C TYR A 482 9.46 -21.79 0.39
N LYS A 483 10.19 -20.69 0.56
CA LYS A 483 10.76 -19.88 -0.50
C LYS A 483 12.17 -19.47 -0.06
N VAL A 484 13.15 -19.68 -0.92
CA VAL A 484 14.55 -19.30 -0.73
C VAL A 484 15.00 -18.50 -1.93
N GLY A 485 15.58 -17.35 -1.71
CA GLY A 485 16.05 -16.47 -2.78
C GLY A 485 17.36 -15.79 -2.45
N LEU A 486 18.09 -15.44 -3.49
CA LEU A 486 19.33 -14.66 -3.42
C LEU A 486 19.32 -13.64 -4.53
N ARG A 487 19.65 -12.40 -4.20
CA ARG A 487 19.86 -11.30 -5.15
C ARG A 487 21.22 -10.69 -4.94
N GLY A 488 21.94 -10.43 -6.02
CA GLY A 488 23.16 -9.65 -6.06
C GLY A 488 22.91 -8.33 -6.79
N GLU A 489 23.37 -7.22 -6.23
CA GLU A 489 23.38 -5.90 -6.86
C GLU A 489 24.78 -5.33 -6.81
N PHE A 490 25.24 -4.79 -7.92
CA PHE A 490 26.43 -3.95 -7.98
C PHE A 490 26.01 -2.54 -8.32
N SER A 491 26.50 -1.53 -7.60
CA SER A 491 26.17 -0.13 -7.86
C SER A 491 27.45 0.68 -8.06
N THR A 492 27.48 1.50 -9.10
CA THR A 492 28.48 2.54 -9.28
C THR A 492 27.78 3.88 -9.21
N THR A 493 28.15 4.70 -8.25
CA THR A 493 27.62 6.06 -8.04
C THR A 493 28.72 7.07 -8.36
N THR A 494 28.40 8.14 -9.11
CA THR A 494 29.29 9.28 -9.32
C THR A 494 28.62 10.58 -8.95
N LEU A 495 29.38 11.48 -8.35
CA LEU A 495 29.00 12.84 -8.01
C LEU A 495 29.99 13.80 -8.65
N ASN A 496 29.51 14.64 -9.57
CA ASN A 496 30.32 15.64 -10.27
C ASN A 496 29.70 17.02 -10.11
N SER A 497 30.51 18.04 -9.83
CA SER A 497 30.11 19.45 -9.92
C SER A 497 30.90 20.14 -11.03
N LYS A 498 30.24 21.05 -11.75
CA LYS A 498 30.90 21.87 -12.78
C LYS A 498 31.65 23.07 -12.19
N HIS A 499 31.18 23.53 -11.00
CA HIS A 499 31.70 24.73 -10.35
C HIS A 499 32.73 24.40 -9.28
N ASP A 500 32.57 23.27 -8.58
CA ASP A 500 33.49 22.83 -7.55
C ASP A 500 34.33 21.64 -8.07
N ALA A 501 35.53 21.46 -7.56
CA ALA A 501 36.39 20.33 -7.91
C ALA A 501 35.89 18.99 -7.28
N ILE A 502 34.58 18.76 -7.31
CA ILE A 502 33.94 17.53 -6.82
C ILE A 502 33.90 16.54 -7.97
N ASN A 503 34.57 15.41 -7.80
CA ASN A 503 34.54 14.27 -8.71
C ASN A 503 34.69 12.99 -7.87
N GLU A 504 33.60 12.59 -7.23
CA GLU A 504 33.56 11.42 -6.35
C GLU A 504 32.97 10.22 -7.08
N ARG A 505 33.58 9.05 -6.91
CA ARG A 505 33.08 7.78 -7.44
C ARG A 505 33.11 6.72 -6.37
N GLU A 506 31.96 6.09 -6.15
CA GLU A 506 31.79 5.02 -5.18
C GLU A 506 31.26 3.76 -5.86
N ASN A 507 31.76 2.59 -5.47
CA ASN A 507 31.29 1.30 -5.91
C ASN A 507 30.84 0.48 -4.70
N ASP A 508 29.67 -0.15 -4.79
CA ASP A 508 29.10 -1.00 -3.75
C ASP A 508 28.63 -2.32 -4.34
N PHE A 509 28.92 -3.42 -3.67
CA PHE A 509 28.37 -4.74 -3.99
C PHE A 509 27.58 -5.27 -2.81
N PHE A 510 26.33 -5.60 -3.05
CA PHE A 510 25.41 -6.06 -2.02
C PHE A 510 24.75 -7.38 -2.37
N VAL A 511 24.70 -8.28 -1.38
CA VAL A 511 23.99 -9.57 -1.48
C VAL A 511 22.81 -9.55 -0.54
N ALA A 512 21.61 -9.76 -1.11
CA ALA A 512 20.33 -9.78 -0.42
C ALA A 512 19.74 -11.20 -0.40
N PRO A 513 20.03 -12.01 0.62
CA PRO A 513 19.33 -13.27 0.84
C PRO A 513 17.90 -13.01 1.31
N SER A 514 16.99 -13.91 0.92
CA SER A 514 15.62 -13.96 1.43
C SER A 514 15.20 -15.40 1.70
N LEU A 515 14.53 -15.63 2.80
CA LEU A 515 13.98 -16.92 3.20
C LEU A 515 12.61 -16.69 3.78
N SER A 516 11.61 -17.47 3.35
CA SER A 516 10.33 -17.55 4.03
C SER A 516 9.85 -18.99 4.11
N GLY A 517 9.18 -19.33 5.20
CA GLY A 517 8.58 -20.63 5.43
C GLY A 517 7.24 -20.49 6.11
N THR A 518 6.23 -21.22 5.61
CA THR A 518 4.89 -21.25 6.20
C THR A 518 4.50 -22.67 6.51
N TYR A 519 4.16 -22.93 7.76
CA TYR A 519 3.65 -24.19 8.25
C TYR A 519 2.15 -24.07 8.55
N LYS A 520 1.34 -24.92 7.91
CA LYS A 520 -0.09 -25.04 8.18
C LYS A 520 -0.29 -25.86 9.46
N VAL A 521 -0.58 -25.18 10.55
CA VAL A 521 -0.91 -25.83 11.84
C VAL A 521 -2.25 -26.55 11.70
N ALA A 522 -3.26 -25.86 11.15
CA ALA A 522 -4.59 -26.36 10.80
C ALA A 522 -5.04 -25.77 9.45
N GLU A 523 -6.22 -26.15 8.95
CA GLU A 523 -6.74 -25.62 7.66
C GLU A 523 -6.88 -24.09 7.65
N ASN A 524 -7.18 -23.52 8.80
CA ASN A 524 -7.42 -22.10 9.02
C ASN A 524 -6.33 -21.40 9.85
N GLN A 525 -5.20 -22.08 10.12
CA GLN A 525 -4.10 -21.55 10.95
C GLN A 525 -2.75 -21.78 10.30
N ASP A 526 -1.99 -20.71 10.15
CA ASP A 526 -0.66 -20.73 9.58
C ASP A 526 0.33 -20.09 10.57
N LEU A 527 1.50 -20.71 10.73
CA LEU A 527 2.69 -20.15 11.37
C LEU A 527 3.73 -19.90 10.29
N SER A 528 4.30 -18.67 10.23
CA SER A 528 5.25 -18.33 9.17
C SER A 528 6.46 -17.60 9.75
N LEU A 529 7.63 -17.91 9.18
CA LEU A 529 8.91 -17.23 9.46
C LEU A 529 9.42 -16.61 8.18
N ALA A 530 9.92 -15.38 8.24
CA ALA A 530 10.61 -14.75 7.12
C ALA A 530 11.89 -14.05 7.59
N LEU A 531 12.90 -14.07 6.73
CA LEU A 531 14.18 -13.40 6.90
C LEU A 531 14.57 -12.75 5.59
N SER A 532 15.01 -11.49 5.64
CA SER A 532 15.57 -10.81 4.48
C SER A 532 16.65 -9.82 4.89
N ARG A 533 17.55 -9.52 3.93
CA ARG A 533 18.56 -8.48 4.05
C ARG A 533 18.34 -7.44 2.97
N ARG A 534 18.44 -6.16 3.33
CA ARG A 534 18.12 -5.00 2.48
C ARG A 534 19.23 -3.96 2.55
N ILE A 535 19.32 -3.10 1.52
CA ILE A 535 20.24 -1.96 1.48
C ILE A 535 19.45 -0.67 1.27
N GLY A 536 19.88 0.40 1.92
CA GLY A 536 19.40 1.76 1.69
C GLY A 536 20.54 2.64 1.22
N ARG A 537 20.66 2.85 -0.10
CA ARG A 537 21.62 3.79 -0.64
C ARG A 537 21.19 5.21 -0.34
N PRO A 538 22.12 6.13 -0.02
CA PRO A 538 21.79 7.53 0.17
C PRO A 538 21.04 8.07 -1.05
N THR A 539 20.01 8.85 -0.81
CA THR A 539 19.28 9.51 -1.87
C THR A 539 20.01 10.76 -2.32
N TYR A 540 19.78 11.17 -3.56
CA TYR A 540 20.39 12.37 -4.12
C TYR A 540 20.31 13.60 -3.17
N PRO A 541 19.14 13.98 -2.59
CA PRO A 541 19.08 15.12 -1.67
C PRO A 541 19.94 14.95 -0.41
N GLN A 542 20.17 13.73 0.03
CA GLN A 542 21.02 13.46 1.20
C GLN A 542 22.52 13.64 0.91
N LEU A 543 22.93 13.55 -0.36
CA LEU A 543 24.33 13.65 -0.79
C LEU A 543 24.75 15.07 -1.17
N ILE A 544 23.81 15.98 -1.48
CA ILE A 544 24.15 17.30 -2.01
C ILE A 544 24.75 18.20 -0.94
N PRO A 545 25.99 18.69 -1.10
CA PRO A 545 26.71 19.44 -0.07
C PRO A 545 26.38 20.94 0.00
N TYR A 546 25.43 21.46 -0.79
CA TYR A 546 25.08 22.87 -0.73
C TYR A 546 24.08 23.19 0.38
N MET A 547 24.18 24.41 0.91
CA MET A 547 23.24 24.91 1.91
C MET A 547 21.98 25.48 1.23
N SER A 548 20.82 24.99 1.62
CA SER A 548 19.52 25.54 1.25
C SER A 548 18.92 26.28 2.46
N MET A 549 18.51 27.51 2.27
CA MET A 549 17.88 28.30 3.34
C MET A 549 16.44 27.82 3.57
N VAL A 550 16.13 27.41 4.79
CA VAL A 550 14.78 27.07 5.25
C VAL A 550 14.12 28.32 5.86
N ASP A 551 14.85 28.98 6.74
CA ASP A 551 14.48 30.27 7.33
C ASP A 551 15.75 31.08 7.65
N ALA A 552 15.61 32.22 8.36
CA ALA A 552 16.71 33.15 8.68
C ALA A 552 17.93 32.47 9.32
N THR A 553 17.69 31.45 10.12
CA THR A 553 18.68 30.86 11.02
C THR A 553 18.78 29.34 10.88
N THR A 554 17.97 28.76 9.98
CA THR A 554 17.90 27.31 9.72
C THR A 554 18.25 27.02 8.27
N TYR A 555 19.18 26.14 8.06
CA TYR A 555 19.66 25.68 6.75
C TYR A 555 19.59 24.16 6.65
N GLU A 556 19.46 23.64 5.44
CA GLU A 556 19.61 22.23 5.14
C GLU A 556 20.84 22.02 4.25
N GLN A 557 21.58 20.93 4.50
CA GLN A 557 22.76 20.56 3.77
C GLN A 557 22.89 19.04 3.72
N GLY A 558 23.12 18.45 2.54
CA GLY A 558 23.44 17.02 2.43
C GLY A 558 24.87 16.70 2.89
N ASN A 559 25.21 15.41 2.88
CA ASN A 559 26.52 14.87 3.24
C ASN A 559 26.98 13.87 2.17
N MET A 560 28.03 14.21 1.44
CA MET A 560 28.58 13.36 0.35
C MET A 560 29.19 12.04 0.86
N HIS A 561 29.56 11.97 2.15
CA HIS A 561 30.31 10.86 2.74
C HIS A 561 29.39 9.85 3.45
N LEU A 562 28.11 9.77 3.06
CA LEU A 562 27.18 8.81 3.63
C LEU A 562 27.42 7.41 3.09
N ASN A 563 27.59 6.45 3.99
CA ASN A 563 27.59 5.04 3.66
C ASN A 563 26.17 4.51 3.42
N PRO A 564 25.97 3.51 2.53
CA PRO A 564 24.71 2.80 2.43
C PRO A 564 24.33 2.08 3.73
N GLU A 565 23.11 2.29 4.22
CA GLU A 565 22.57 1.55 5.37
C GLU A 565 22.21 0.10 5.00
N LYS A 566 22.40 -0.85 5.93
CA LYS A 566 22.15 -2.28 5.70
C LYS A 566 21.21 -2.81 6.79
N ALA A 567 20.04 -3.29 6.37
CA ALA A 567 19.02 -3.79 7.29
C ALA A 567 18.89 -5.31 7.19
N THR A 568 18.82 -5.97 8.35
CA THR A 568 18.44 -7.39 8.49
C THR A 568 17.10 -7.46 9.20
N LYS A 569 16.14 -8.18 8.61
CA LYS A 569 14.77 -8.32 9.09
C LYS A 569 14.46 -9.77 9.41
N VAL A 570 13.82 -10.00 10.55
CA VAL A 570 13.30 -11.30 10.96
C VAL A 570 11.87 -11.11 11.43
N ASP A 571 10.95 -11.88 10.88
CA ASP A 571 9.53 -11.84 11.16
C ASP A 571 9.01 -13.24 11.50
N LEU A 572 8.25 -13.38 12.58
CA LEU A 572 7.54 -14.59 12.97
C LEU A 572 6.06 -14.27 13.11
N SER A 573 5.22 -14.87 12.29
CA SER A 573 3.79 -14.55 12.27
C SER A 573 2.90 -15.75 12.47
N TYR A 574 1.78 -15.52 13.15
CA TYR A 574 0.67 -16.44 13.28
C TYR A 574 -0.59 -15.84 12.65
N ASN A 575 -1.31 -16.64 11.89
CA ASN A 575 -2.50 -16.25 11.16
C ASN A 575 -3.65 -17.22 11.45
N LEU A 576 -4.77 -16.71 11.94
CA LEU A 576 -6.02 -17.46 12.17
C LEU A 576 -7.12 -16.84 11.29
N ARG A 577 -7.81 -17.68 10.51
CA ARG A 577 -8.90 -17.27 9.62
C ARG A 577 -10.13 -18.12 9.89
N THR A 578 -11.16 -17.50 10.42
CA THR A 578 -12.49 -18.09 10.57
C THR A 578 -13.53 -17.21 9.89
N GLU A 579 -14.78 -17.63 9.84
CA GLU A 579 -15.87 -16.79 9.31
C GLU A 579 -16.10 -15.53 10.16
N VAL A 580 -15.88 -15.62 11.47
CA VAL A 580 -16.12 -14.56 12.45
C VAL A 580 -14.86 -13.74 12.72
N VAL A 581 -13.69 -14.40 12.89
CA VAL A 581 -12.44 -13.77 13.31
C VAL A 581 -11.36 -14.02 12.29
N ASN A 582 -10.70 -12.94 11.82
CA ASN A 582 -9.42 -13.00 11.14
C ASN A 582 -8.40 -12.29 12.02
N LEU A 583 -7.41 -13.04 12.48
CA LEU A 583 -6.34 -12.56 13.36
C LEU A 583 -5.00 -12.81 12.68
N PHE A 584 -4.18 -11.78 12.63
CA PHE A 584 -2.77 -11.85 12.25
C PHE A 584 -1.94 -11.20 13.36
N VAL A 585 -0.97 -11.93 13.86
CA VAL A 585 0.02 -11.45 14.85
C VAL A 585 1.40 -11.68 14.27
N ASN A 586 2.26 -10.67 14.30
CA ASN A 586 3.62 -10.76 13.78
C ASN A 586 4.61 -10.14 14.78
N GLY A 587 5.49 -10.94 15.32
CA GLY A 587 6.67 -10.48 16.06
C GLY A 587 7.80 -10.21 15.08
N TYR A 588 8.50 -9.07 15.20
CA TYR A 588 9.57 -8.74 14.28
C TYR A 588 10.78 -8.09 14.96
N LEU A 589 11.92 -8.23 14.27
CA LEU A 589 13.17 -7.57 14.59
C LEU A 589 13.75 -6.98 13.30
N ASN A 590 13.99 -5.66 13.30
CA ASN A 590 14.69 -4.93 12.24
C ASN A 590 15.98 -4.35 12.81
N TYR A 591 17.12 -4.82 12.33
CA TYR A 591 18.44 -4.36 12.72
C TYR A 591 19.12 -3.69 11.54
N THR A 592 19.45 -2.40 11.67
CA THR A 592 20.08 -1.60 10.60
C THR A 592 21.42 -1.09 11.10
N THR A 593 22.48 -1.32 10.32
CA THR A 593 23.82 -0.72 10.49
C THR A 593 23.98 0.45 9.54
N ASP A 594 24.85 1.37 9.87
CA ASP A 594 25.11 2.60 9.08
C ASP A 594 23.81 3.39 8.81
N TYR A 595 22.87 3.41 9.79
CA TYR A 595 21.55 3.99 9.65
C TYR A 595 21.61 5.46 9.28
N ILE A 596 21.10 5.84 8.10
CA ILE A 596 21.10 7.22 7.62
C ILE A 596 20.02 8.00 8.35
N SER A 597 20.40 8.96 9.16
CA SER A 597 19.50 9.80 9.90
C SER A 597 19.78 11.28 9.67
N GLN A 598 18.71 12.06 9.72
CA GLN A 598 18.80 13.50 9.80
C GLN A 598 19.32 13.90 11.18
N VAL A 599 20.33 14.75 11.19
CA VAL A 599 20.98 15.29 12.39
C VAL A 599 21.13 16.79 12.24
N THR A 600 21.29 17.46 13.36
CA THR A 600 21.42 18.92 13.39
C THR A 600 22.71 19.30 14.08
N LYS A 601 23.43 20.26 13.47
CA LYS A 601 24.62 20.89 14.03
C LYS A 601 24.48 22.40 14.09
N MET A 602 25.36 23.03 14.84
CA MET A 602 25.45 24.48 14.95
C MET A 602 26.66 24.99 14.17
N ASP A 603 26.46 26.10 13.43
CA ASP A 603 27.52 26.93 12.86
C ASP A 603 27.29 28.37 13.31
N GLY A 604 27.90 28.75 14.41
CA GLY A 604 27.56 29.97 15.14
C GLY A 604 26.12 29.95 15.66
N GLU A 605 25.27 30.87 15.22
CA GLU A 605 23.85 30.96 15.55
C GLU A 605 22.97 30.20 14.56
N ARG A 606 23.57 29.69 13.44
CA ARG A 606 22.86 28.96 12.39
C ARG A 606 22.67 27.51 12.78
N LEU A 607 21.44 27.04 12.62
CA LEU A 607 21.09 25.62 12.74
C LEU A 607 21.22 24.96 11.36
N ILE A 608 22.13 24.03 11.22
CA ILE A 608 22.29 23.27 9.95
C ILE A 608 21.77 21.87 10.17
N THR A 609 20.69 21.55 9.48
CA THR A 609 20.16 20.19 9.39
C THR A 609 20.90 19.45 8.29
N THR A 610 21.50 18.30 8.60
CA THR A 610 22.26 17.47 7.66
C THR A 610 21.96 16.00 7.89
N TYR A 611 22.76 15.11 7.29
CA TYR A 611 22.60 13.66 7.42
C TYR A 611 23.89 13.04 7.94
N ALA A 612 23.73 12.00 8.75
CA ALA A 612 24.84 11.20 9.25
C ALA A 612 24.46 9.71 9.31
N ASN A 613 25.46 8.84 9.27
CA ASN A 613 25.27 7.44 9.59
C ASN A 613 25.34 7.26 11.11
N ALA A 614 24.24 6.80 11.70
CA ALA A 614 24.27 6.24 13.05
C ALA A 614 24.80 4.81 13.00
N ASP A 615 25.54 4.39 14.04
CA ASP A 615 26.19 3.07 14.07
C ASP A 615 25.18 1.93 13.91
N LYS A 616 24.05 2.07 14.61
CA LYS A 616 22.97 1.09 14.58
C LYS A 616 21.61 1.68 14.93
N ASP A 617 20.58 1.08 14.31
CA ASP A 617 19.17 1.29 14.64
C ASP A 617 18.50 -0.09 14.80
N LEU A 618 17.90 -0.35 15.95
CA LEU A 618 17.21 -1.59 16.26
C LEU A 618 15.74 -1.28 16.58
N LYS A 619 14.84 -1.93 15.85
CA LYS A 619 13.39 -1.90 16.11
C LYS A 619 12.90 -3.32 16.35
N THR A 620 12.36 -3.57 17.54
CA THR A 620 11.77 -4.87 17.93
C THR A 620 10.35 -4.65 18.35
N GLY A 621 9.41 -5.39 17.77
CA GLY A 621 8.00 -5.12 18.04
C GLY A 621 7.04 -6.23 17.67
N VAL A 622 5.77 -5.92 17.91
CA VAL A 622 4.63 -6.78 17.58
C VAL A 622 3.62 -6.00 16.76
N GLU A 623 3.21 -6.56 15.65
CA GLU A 623 2.13 -6.07 14.79
C GLU A 623 0.92 -6.98 14.92
N LEU A 624 -0.26 -6.37 15.13
CA LEU A 624 -1.56 -7.02 15.23
C LEU A 624 -2.46 -6.50 14.10
N SER A 625 -3.15 -7.40 13.41
CA SER A 625 -4.30 -7.08 12.56
C SER A 625 -5.45 -8.02 12.91
N LEU A 626 -6.56 -7.42 13.33
CA LEU A 626 -7.75 -8.13 13.81
C LEU A 626 -8.97 -7.64 13.06
N LYS A 627 -9.75 -8.57 12.50
CA LYS A 627 -11.09 -8.31 12.00
C LYS A 627 -12.07 -9.26 12.65
N ILE A 628 -13.15 -8.72 13.22
CA ILE A 628 -14.25 -9.48 13.81
C ILE A 628 -15.53 -9.11 13.07
N THR A 629 -16.26 -10.11 12.55
CA THR A 629 -17.56 -9.95 11.93
C THR A 629 -18.62 -10.46 12.90
N LEU A 630 -19.14 -9.56 13.73
CA LEU A 630 -20.12 -9.90 14.77
C LEU A 630 -21.52 -10.15 14.20
N ALA A 631 -21.87 -9.43 13.14
CA ALA A 631 -23.15 -9.58 12.45
C ALA A 631 -23.01 -9.20 10.97
N LYS A 632 -23.96 -9.56 10.12
CA LYS A 632 -24.00 -9.16 8.70
C LYS A 632 -23.98 -7.64 8.51
N TRP A 633 -24.47 -6.88 9.49
CA TRP A 633 -24.56 -5.43 9.48
C TRP A 633 -23.44 -4.74 10.27
N PHE A 634 -22.62 -5.49 11.03
CA PHE A 634 -21.57 -4.90 11.87
C PHE A 634 -20.27 -5.69 11.81
N ASN A 635 -19.15 -5.01 11.54
CA ASN A 635 -17.81 -5.55 11.70
C ASN A 635 -16.88 -4.52 12.35
N PHE A 636 -15.93 -5.05 13.10
CA PHE A 636 -14.85 -4.34 13.75
C PHE A 636 -13.53 -4.75 13.11
N THR A 637 -12.67 -3.76 12.82
CA THR A 637 -11.29 -3.98 12.37
C THR A 637 -10.35 -3.16 13.25
N ALA A 638 -9.29 -3.76 13.73
CA ALA A 638 -8.23 -3.08 14.47
C ALA A 638 -6.87 -3.49 13.94
N GLY A 639 -5.97 -2.53 13.88
CA GLY A 639 -4.55 -2.72 13.62
C GLY A 639 -3.73 -2.04 14.69
N ALA A 640 -2.65 -2.67 15.13
CA ALA A 640 -1.71 -2.07 16.08
C ALA A 640 -0.29 -2.52 15.73
N ASN A 641 0.66 -1.63 15.81
CA ASN A 641 2.08 -1.91 15.67
C ASN A 641 2.80 -1.24 16.84
N THR A 642 3.22 -2.03 17.81
CA THR A 642 3.94 -1.57 19.00
C THR A 642 5.37 -2.07 18.95
N TYR A 643 6.33 -1.16 19.06
CA TYR A 643 7.75 -1.51 19.00
C TYR A 643 8.59 -0.63 19.89
N TYR A 644 9.69 -1.19 20.34
CA TYR A 644 10.78 -0.47 20.96
C TYR A 644 11.81 -0.13 19.90
N VAL A 645 12.21 1.14 19.82
CA VAL A 645 13.28 1.60 18.96
C VAL A 645 14.47 2.03 19.82
N THR A 646 15.68 1.70 19.38
CA THR A 646 16.93 2.25 19.93
C THR A 646 17.87 2.54 18.78
N THR A 647 18.25 3.80 18.64
CA THR A 647 19.27 4.28 17.71
C THR A 647 20.48 4.71 18.51
N LYS A 648 21.66 4.30 18.07
CA LYS A 648 22.94 4.70 18.69
C LYS A 648 23.91 5.17 17.62
N GLY A 649 24.66 6.22 17.92
CA GLY A 649 25.67 6.76 17.04
C GLY A 649 26.34 7.99 17.62
N VAL A 650 27.38 8.45 16.91
CA VAL A 650 28.13 9.65 17.24
C VAL A 650 28.15 10.55 16.01
N PHE A 651 27.87 11.83 16.19
CA PHE A 651 27.95 12.85 15.15
C PHE A 651 28.74 14.05 15.66
N GLU A 652 29.83 14.42 14.98
CA GLU A 652 30.75 15.51 15.38
C GLU A 652 31.19 15.41 16.87
N GLY A 653 31.44 14.17 17.34
CA GLY A 653 31.88 13.90 18.73
C GLY A 653 30.76 13.87 19.78
N ALA A 654 29.51 14.17 19.41
CA ALA A 654 28.35 14.10 20.29
C ALA A 654 27.55 12.82 20.07
N HIS A 655 27.07 12.20 21.15
CA HIS A 655 26.12 11.09 21.06
C HIS A 655 24.77 11.57 20.54
N ILE A 656 24.23 10.84 19.55
CA ILE A 656 22.89 11.06 18.97
C ILE A 656 21.93 9.95 19.37
N ASP A 657 22.17 9.31 20.50
CA ASP A 657 21.41 8.17 21.01
C ASP A 657 19.98 8.58 21.38
N ASN A 658 19.00 7.79 20.93
CA ASN A 658 17.61 7.94 21.35
C ASN A 658 16.91 6.58 21.39
N SER A 659 15.95 6.42 22.31
CA SER A 659 15.20 5.17 22.44
C SER A 659 13.85 5.38 23.09
N GLY A 660 12.90 4.50 22.77
CA GLY A 660 11.59 4.51 23.41
C GLY A 660 10.58 3.57 22.78
N TRP A 661 9.41 3.48 23.40
CA TRP A 661 8.27 2.72 22.91
C TRP A 661 7.39 3.57 21.99
N THR A 662 7.12 3.04 20.82
CA THR A 662 6.22 3.64 19.83
C THR A 662 5.07 2.69 19.54
N ASN A 663 3.86 3.24 19.39
CA ASN A 663 2.68 2.52 18.94
C ASN A 663 2.00 3.29 17.81
N ASN A 664 1.63 2.57 16.74
CA ASN A 664 0.72 3.04 15.70
C ASN A 664 -0.50 2.13 15.70
N SER A 665 -1.68 2.69 15.99
CA SER A 665 -2.92 1.92 16.05
C SER A 665 -3.99 2.57 15.18
N ASN A 666 -4.81 1.74 14.57
CA ASN A 666 -6.03 2.15 13.87
C ASN A 666 -7.19 1.24 14.27
N MET A 667 -8.37 1.81 14.40
CA MET A 667 -9.61 1.11 14.68
C MET A 667 -10.67 1.56 13.68
N MET A 668 -11.48 0.63 13.21
CA MET A 668 -12.55 0.89 12.25
C MET A 668 -13.80 0.10 12.65
N LEU A 669 -14.89 0.81 12.88
CA LEU A 669 -16.23 0.26 13.06
C LEU A 669 -17.02 0.48 11.77
N ASN A 670 -17.58 -0.59 11.22
CA ASN A 670 -18.40 -0.52 10.02
C ASN A 670 -19.80 -1.04 10.32
N PHE A 671 -20.77 -0.21 10.05
CA PHE A 671 -22.19 -0.52 10.18
C PHE A 671 -22.84 -0.48 8.80
N THR A 672 -23.71 -1.45 8.50
CA THR A 672 -24.54 -1.49 7.30
C THR A 672 -26.02 -1.56 7.76
N PRO A 673 -26.57 -0.48 8.30
CA PRO A 673 -27.87 -0.50 8.98
C PRO A 673 -29.06 -0.65 8.03
N TRP A 674 -28.88 -0.30 6.74
CA TRP A 674 -29.92 -0.44 5.71
C TRP A 674 -29.32 -0.79 4.35
N LYS A 675 -30.15 -1.18 3.39
CA LYS A 675 -29.72 -1.59 2.05
C LYS A 675 -29.02 -0.45 1.30
N GLY A 676 -27.75 -0.68 0.95
CA GLY A 676 -26.91 0.29 0.24
C GLY A 676 -26.29 1.37 1.11
N GLY A 677 -26.65 1.45 2.42
CA GLY A 677 -26.06 2.36 3.37
C GLY A 677 -24.88 1.75 4.13
N ASP A 678 -23.84 2.52 4.33
CA ASP A 678 -22.69 2.16 5.19
C ASP A 678 -22.35 3.36 6.07
N ILE A 679 -22.12 3.12 7.35
CA ILE A 679 -21.58 4.08 8.31
C ILE A 679 -20.22 3.55 8.78
N GLN A 680 -19.19 4.39 8.77
CA GLN A 680 -17.85 4.01 9.21
C GLN A 680 -17.33 5.03 10.20
N LEU A 681 -16.81 4.55 11.32
CA LEU A 681 -16.04 5.33 12.29
C LEU A 681 -14.61 4.80 12.26
N GLN A 682 -13.65 5.71 12.11
CA GLN A 682 -12.23 5.40 12.09
C GLN A 682 -11.52 6.21 13.18
N TYR A 683 -10.61 5.57 13.91
CA TYR A 683 -9.78 6.20 14.91
C TYR A 683 -8.33 5.79 14.73
N PHE A 684 -7.44 6.77 14.65
CA PHE A 684 -6.01 6.59 14.45
C PHE A 684 -5.27 7.16 15.65
N VAL A 685 -4.24 6.46 16.12
CA VAL A 685 -3.36 6.90 17.22
C VAL A 685 -1.93 6.60 16.85
N THR A 686 -1.05 7.59 17.01
CA THR A 686 0.40 7.42 16.94
C THR A 686 0.98 7.99 18.23
N THR A 687 1.64 7.15 19.03
CA THR A 687 2.35 7.59 20.23
C THR A 687 3.68 8.26 19.86
N PRO A 688 4.43 8.85 20.79
CA PRO A 688 5.72 9.45 20.50
C PRO A 688 6.62 8.56 19.64
N GLN A 689 7.27 9.18 18.66
CA GLN A 689 8.27 8.52 17.80
C GLN A 689 9.65 9.08 18.15
N TYR A 690 10.64 8.20 18.22
CA TYR A 690 11.98 8.52 18.65
C TYR A 690 12.94 8.43 17.45
N TYR A 691 13.54 9.57 17.10
CA TYR A 691 14.59 9.71 16.09
C TYR A 691 15.87 10.24 16.76
N PRO A 692 17.06 10.07 16.17
CA PRO A 692 18.24 10.76 16.67
C PRO A 692 17.95 12.25 16.86
N GLN A 693 18.28 12.79 18.03
CA GLN A 693 18.11 14.20 18.43
C GLN A 693 16.66 14.73 18.48
N LEU A 694 15.64 13.97 18.07
CA LEU A 694 14.27 14.47 18.05
C LEU A 694 13.27 13.44 18.62
N THR A 695 12.18 13.93 19.21
CA THR A 695 11.02 13.11 19.63
C THR A 695 9.74 13.82 19.23
N THR A 696 8.73 13.05 18.76
CA THR A 696 7.41 13.59 18.41
C THR A 696 6.41 13.38 19.54
N SER A 697 5.30 14.12 19.54
CA SER A 697 4.21 13.94 20.51
C SER A 697 3.22 12.86 20.07
N LEU A 698 2.30 12.50 20.98
CA LEU A 698 1.10 11.74 20.68
C LEU A 698 0.25 12.50 19.66
N THR A 699 -0.16 11.82 18.62
CA THR A 699 -1.12 12.31 17.61
C THR A 699 -2.28 11.35 17.50
N HIS A 700 -3.52 11.87 17.48
CA HIS A 700 -4.70 11.06 17.26
C HIS A 700 -5.75 11.78 16.44
N GLN A 701 -6.57 11.02 15.72
CA GLN A 701 -7.56 11.57 14.80
C GLN A 701 -8.77 10.62 14.69
N MET A 702 -9.97 11.18 14.66
CA MET A 702 -11.22 10.45 14.45
C MET A 702 -11.90 10.93 13.16
N ASN A 703 -12.29 9.99 12.31
CA ASN A 703 -13.08 10.25 11.10
C ASN A 703 -14.42 9.54 11.18
N ILE A 704 -15.49 10.20 10.69
CA ILE A 704 -16.85 9.66 10.65
C ILE A 704 -17.35 9.78 9.22
N GLY A 705 -17.76 8.66 8.61
CA GLY A 705 -18.24 8.63 7.24
C GLY A 705 -19.57 7.93 7.09
N ILE A 706 -20.38 8.45 6.18
CA ILE A 706 -21.67 7.87 5.76
C ILE A 706 -21.64 7.75 4.24
N LYS A 707 -22.07 6.60 3.71
CA LYS A 707 -22.13 6.33 2.28
C LYS A 707 -23.45 5.68 1.92
N GLN A 708 -24.08 6.15 0.85
CA GLN A 708 -25.30 5.57 0.29
C GLN A 708 -25.06 5.20 -1.19
N ARG A 709 -25.41 3.97 -1.55
CA ARG A 709 -25.41 3.48 -2.91
C ARG A 709 -26.80 3.51 -3.51
N PHE A 710 -26.91 4.05 -4.73
CA PHE A 710 -28.13 4.15 -5.52
C PHE A 710 -28.00 3.36 -6.83
N PHE A 711 -29.10 3.10 -7.53
CA PHE A 711 -29.14 2.45 -8.84
C PHE A 711 -28.38 1.11 -8.87
N LYS A 712 -28.67 0.21 -7.91
CA LYS A 712 -27.99 -1.09 -7.74
C LYS A 712 -26.47 -0.95 -7.55
N GLY A 713 -26.01 0.18 -7.00
CA GLY A 713 -24.60 0.48 -6.72
C GLY A 713 -23.86 1.20 -7.85
N ALA A 714 -24.55 1.59 -8.92
CA ALA A 714 -23.94 2.39 -9.98
C ALA A 714 -23.53 3.79 -9.51
N MET A 715 -24.33 4.41 -8.64
CA MET A 715 -24.05 5.72 -8.04
C MET A 715 -23.79 5.59 -6.54
N THR A 716 -22.78 6.29 -6.05
CA THR A 716 -22.46 6.39 -4.62
C THR A 716 -22.38 7.84 -4.22
N VAL A 717 -23.10 8.21 -3.17
CA VAL A 717 -22.99 9.50 -2.48
C VAL A 717 -22.36 9.25 -1.12
N SER A 718 -21.44 10.10 -0.70
CA SER A 718 -20.75 9.95 0.57
C SER A 718 -20.52 11.29 1.25
N VAL A 719 -20.63 11.28 2.57
CA VAL A 719 -20.29 12.38 3.47
C VAL A 719 -19.21 11.87 4.42
N LEU A 720 -18.16 12.65 4.62
CA LEU A 720 -17.07 12.31 5.55
C LEU A 720 -16.67 13.54 6.35
N LEU A 721 -16.64 13.40 7.65
CA LEU A 721 -16.05 14.34 8.59
C LEU A 721 -14.67 13.80 9.00
N THR A 722 -13.60 14.46 8.56
CA THR A 722 -12.24 14.14 8.99
C THR A 722 -11.90 14.89 10.26
N ASP A 723 -11.04 14.31 11.10
CA ASP A 723 -10.61 14.88 12.39
C ASP A 723 -11.77 15.51 13.20
N ALA A 724 -12.85 14.73 13.41
CA ALA A 724 -14.06 15.20 14.09
C ALA A 724 -13.75 15.81 15.47
N LEU A 725 -12.74 15.32 16.16
CA LEU A 725 -12.28 15.82 17.46
C LEU A 725 -11.36 17.05 17.37
N ASN A 726 -10.86 17.39 16.16
CA ASN A 726 -9.87 18.46 15.91
C ASN A 726 -8.57 18.31 16.70
N THR A 727 -8.09 17.07 16.82
CA THR A 727 -6.94 16.70 17.64
C THR A 727 -5.68 16.40 16.83
N ALA A 728 -5.77 16.30 15.51
CA ALA A 728 -4.62 16.08 14.66
C ALA A 728 -3.70 17.33 14.68
N LYS A 729 -2.67 17.25 15.50
CA LYS A 729 -1.59 18.22 15.59
C LYS A 729 -0.27 17.48 15.58
N TRP A 730 0.79 18.14 15.14
CA TRP A 730 2.13 17.61 15.14
C TRP A 730 3.02 18.47 16.04
N GLU A 731 3.69 17.84 16.99
CA GLU A 731 4.58 18.49 17.92
C GLU A 731 5.89 17.70 17.96
N VAL A 732 7.01 18.41 17.88
CA VAL A 732 8.36 17.86 17.92
C VAL A 732 9.16 18.62 18.95
N TRP A 733 9.95 17.89 19.71
CA TRP A 733 10.93 18.49 20.60
C TRP A 733 12.28 17.79 20.49
N SER A 734 13.31 18.58 20.76
CA SER A 734 14.68 18.13 20.94
C SER A 734 15.22 18.77 22.20
N HIS A 735 15.90 18.00 23.00
CA HIS A 735 16.68 18.45 24.13
C HIS A 735 18.02 17.73 24.09
N ASN A 736 19.08 18.43 23.75
CA ASN A 736 20.41 17.87 23.62
C ASN A 736 21.46 18.89 24.12
N ASN A 737 22.74 18.55 24.08
CA ASN A 737 23.81 19.39 24.57
C ASN A 737 24.03 20.69 23.77
N LEU A 738 23.47 20.77 22.54
CA LEU A 738 23.68 21.91 21.64
C LEU A 738 22.52 22.93 21.73
N PHE A 739 21.28 22.43 21.77
CA PHE A 739 20.09 23.25 21.72
C PHE A 739 18.86 22.57 22.33
N ASP A 740 17.92 23.41 22.77
CA ASP A 740 16.53 23.04 23.01
C ASP A 740 15.67 23.51 21.82
N LEU A 741 14.77 22.65 21.35
CA LEU A 741 13.83 22.97 20.28
C LEU A 741 12.46 22.38 20.60
N LYS A 742 11.43 23.21 20.45
CA LYS A 742 10.03 22.74 20.46
C LYS A 742 9.28 23.38 19.31
N ASN A 743 8.74 22.54 18.42
CA ASN A 743 7.94 22.96 17.28
C ASN A 743 6.54 22.35 17.37
N ASN A 744 5.50 23.18 17.31
CA ASN A 744 4.10 22.77 17.26
C ASN A 744 3.52 23.18 15.92
N SER A 745 2.84 22.28 15.24
CA SER A 745 2.19 22.55 13.95
C SER A 745 0.78 22.02 13.92
N LYS A 746 -0.14 22.77 13.35
CA LYS A 746 -1.54 22.42 13.17
C LYS A 746 -2.00 22.85 11.78
N ASN A 747 -2.49 21.90 10.99
CA ASN A 747 -3.14 22.17 9.71
C ASN A 747 -4.68 22.19 9.85
N LYS A 748 -5.40 22.54 8.78
CA LYS A 748 -6.87 22.48 8.71
C LYS A 748 -7.35 21.04 8.57
N SER A 749 -7.13 20.18 9.56
CA SER A 749 -7.42 18.74 9.53
C SER A 749 -8.91 18.41 9.66
N ARG A 750 -9.67 19.24 10.43
CA ARG A 750 -11.12 19.04 10.58
C ARG A 750 -11.86 19.59 9.39
N MET A 751 -12.45 18.69 8.60
CA MET A 751 -13.07 19.03 7.33
C MET A 751 -14.26 18.14 7.02
N LEU A 752 -15.35 18.75 6.56
CA LEU A 752 -16.51 18.04 6.00
C LEU A 752 -16.32 17.87 4.49
N TRP A 753 -16.50 16.66 4.00
CA TRP A 753 -16.41 16.29 2.60
C TRP A 753 -17.74 15.79 2.06
N LEU A 754 -18.05 16.17 0.84
CA LEU A 754 -19.10 15.59 0.02
C LEU A 754 -18.47 14.91 -1.18
N GLY A 755 -18.93 13.70 -1.51
CA GLY A 755 -18.43 12.95 -2.64
C GLY A 755 -19.54 12.27 -3.41
N VAL A 756 -19.45 12.29 -4.74
CA VAL A 756 -20.32 11.59 -5.66
C VAL A 756 -19.47 10.81 -6.64
N SER A 757 -19.80 9.53 -6.86
CA SER A 757 -19.21 8.73 -7.91
C SER A 757 -20.27 7.98 -8.69
N TYR A 758 -20.08 7.85 -9.99
CA TYR A 758 -20.94 7.11 -10.89
C TYR A 758 -20.15 6.14 -11.75
N ASN A 759 -20.53 4.86 -11.69
CA ASN A 759 -19.95 3.79 -12.47
C ASN A 759 -20.96 3.38 -13.55
N PHE A 760 -20.54 3.34 -14.81
CA PHE A 760 -21.40 2.95 -15.92
C PHE A 760 -20.86 1.72 -16.64
N ASN A 761 -21.78 0.95 -17.25
CA ASN A 761 -21.51 -0.29 -18.00
C ASN A 761 -20.65 -1.30 -17.22
N SER A 762 -21.13 -1.63 -15.98
CA SER A 762 -20.49 -2.62 -15.09
C SER A 762 -18.99 -2.44 -14.87
N PHE A 763 -18.56 -1.20 -14.57
CA PHE A 763 -17.29 -0.97 -13.85
C PHE A 763 -17.34 -1.65 -12.46
N LYS A 764 -18.17 -2.71 -12.36
CA LYS A 764 -18.26 -3.58 -11.22
C LYS A 764 -17.02 -4.44 -11.21
N GLN A 765 -16.33 -4.41 -10.11
CA GLN A 765 -15.37 -5.44 -9.74
C GLN A 765 -16.13 -6.79 -9.76
N ARG A 766 -15.99 -7.59 -10.80
CA ARG A 766 -16.28 -9.02 -10.68
C ARG A 766 -15.29 -9.54 -9.69
N GLY A 767 -15.79 -10.05 -8.57
CA GLY A 767 -15.03 -10.89 -7.66
C GLY A 767 -14.34 -11.94 -8.51
N GLY A 768 -13.01 -11.82 -8.67
CA GLY A 768 -12.34 -12.49 -9.77
C GLY A 768 -12.44 -14.00 -9.62
N GLN A 769 -12.96 -14.65 -10.62
CA GLN A 769 -12.19 -15.78 -11.13
C GLN A 769 -10.83 -15.18 -11.53
N LYS A 770 -9.85 -15.34 -10.65
CA LYS A 770 -8.45 -15.13 -10.99
C LYS A 770 -8.17 -16.09 -12.15
N THR A 771 -8.26 -15.59 -13.40
CA THR A 771 -7.68 -16.33 -14.50
C THR A 771 -6.21 -16.51 -14.14
N GLU A 772 -5.64 -17.64 -14.47
CA GLU A 772 -4.22 -17.97 -14.23
C GLU A 772 -3.26 -16.88 -14.71
N ASN A 773 -3.71 -16.00 -15.56
CA ASN A 773 -3.04 -14.82 -16.12
C ASN A 773 -2.93 -13.63 -15.15
N ASP A 774 -3.87 -13.44 -14.21
CA ASP A 774 -3.75 -12.48 -13.11
C ASP A 774 -2.72 -12.93 -12.10
N ARG A 775 -2.56 -14.22 -11.98
CA ARG A 775 -1.51 -14.81 -11.14
C ARG A 775 -0.11 -14.54 -11.69
N SER A 776 0.08 -14.38 -13.01
CA SER A 776 1.40 -14.09 -13.58
C SER A 776 1.80 -12.61 -13.42
N LEU A 777 0.88 -11.66 -13.60
CA LEU A 777 1.16 -10.22 -13.38
C LEU A 777 1.19 -9.84 -11.89
N ILE A 778 0.36 -10.48 -11.05
CA ILE A 778 0.38 -10.32 -9.58
C ILE A 778 1.49 -11.16 -8.96
N ARG A 779 1.94 -12.24 -9.59
CA ARG A 779 3.02 -13.12 -9.12
C ARG A 779 4.42 -12.70 -9.57
N LEU A 780 4.56 -11.69 -10.41
CA LEU A 780 5.83 -10.99 -10.65
C LEU A 780 6.13 -9.96 -9.55
N GLY A 781 5.17 -9.65 -8.72
CA GLY A 781 5.32 -8.88 -7.50
C GLY A 781 5.13 -9.69 -6.21
N MET A 782 5.04 -11.02 -6.29
CA MET A 782 4.97 -11.93 -5.14
C MET A 782 6.22 -12.79 -5.07
#